data_9d0b36f27932dfe12dca0eedb88ec560
#
_entry.id   9d0b36f27932dfe12dca0eedb88ec560
#
_cell.length_a   1.000
_cell.length_b   1.000
_cell.length_c   1.000
_cell.angle_alpha   90.00
_cell.angle_beta   90.00
_cell.angle_gamma   90.00
#
_symmetry.space_group_name_H-M   'P 1'
#
loop_
_entity.id
_entity.type
_entity.pdbx_description
1 polymer ?
#
loop_
_entity_poly.entity_id
_entity_poly.type
_entity_poly.pdbx_seq_one_letter_code
_entity_poly.pdbx_strand_id
1 'polypeptide(L)'
;MNRRLQTAARTLRIPGDRWPAALNGPQNVTSSGDSVPAGPRSLVFLLLTTAGLSLTAVVAGQQLLLARRSALTPRTPLVELWRTYRWSIDPLRRREAALLMGATSPTLAGQGWGNAPLAAVALALAAESQKNRGDHAAADRLWQQLLKRFPDETVSARARQYQPDLHPELLERFPSHPAALATAVAMAPTPERGHQGAQHLARWGWRWPGAMDRLRAACSAEEPTRSERQSLAWALAMLGAGSSALDCLQGGAADAETGLAVGRALIRGAAEQHTQGEQMLLDLIQQHPETSAADEAVRLLLEPLFPDPALVEAIPPSVAERSAAVAAAWVRLNSGKGTLDVLQRWPDDRDSWQLQWDEARAALLNERWERARDLLTALPPGTLPPPLEARQLFWLGLSEERAGNSKTARRHWRHLVDTHPPGYYRWRADMRLGDTKPLRLGRPSTTLPVTTWAPLNSRYPEVNTLWRLGLAQQAWDAWLSLRDPRTPQSPEEQLVEGRLRLSVDDPWNGLDQLQRLSVRWVPTSCQQRLLLHRSQNPVFFPEAIESASSRHQVDPTLLLAIAKQESRFSPGVRSMAGAVGVMQLMPSTAASIADEPLQEQDLTTPSTNILLGAAYLKSLLQLWEGDAFLSIASYNAGPGTVQSWPQPQTHQAIELWVERLPYPETRYYTKKVIDNVLSYSGGEWPVCDTVQGMRETVTESNASEQNKPQQQE
;
A
#
# COMPACT_ATOMS: atom_id res chain seq x y z
N MET A 1 6.95 9.66 13.93
CA MET A 1 5.94 10.67 14.31
C MET A 1 5.97 11.03 15.80
N ASN A 2 6.14 10.08 16.72
CA ASN A 2 6.19 10.36 18.16
C ASN A 2 7.41 11.17 18.67
N ARG A 3 8.56 11.13 18.02
CA ARG A 3 9.75 11.89 18.49
C ARG A 3 9.74 13.38 18.15
N ARG A 4 9.10 13.80 17.07
CA ARG A 4 8.98 15.24 16.72
C ARG A 4 8.02 16.01 17.64
N LEU A 5 7.03 15.35 18.18
CA LEU A 5 6.11 15.94 19.17
C LEU A 5 6.76 16.10 20.55
N GLN A 6 7.71 15.22 20.89
CA GLN A 6 8.44 15.33 22.18
C GLN A 6 9.50 16.45 22.19
N THR A 7 10.05 16.81 21.04
CA THR A 7 11.05 17.89 20.95
C THR A 7 10.40 19.28 21.03
N ALA A 8 9.18 19.44 20.51
CA ALA A 8 8.42 20.69 20.64
C ALA A 8 7.91 20.97 22.07
N ALA A 9 7.73 19.92 22.87
CA ALA A 9 7.30 20.05 24.27
C ALA A 9 8.41 20.51 25.22
N ARG A 10 9.69 20.43 24.83
CA ARG A 10 10.83 20.84 25.68
C ARG A 10 11.18 22.33 25.64
N THR A 11 10.65 23.08 24.71
CA THR A 11 11.00 24.51 24.54
C THR A 11 9.95 25.50 25.07
N LEU A 12 8.81 25.02 25.57
CA LEU A 12 7.81 25.90 26.19
C LEU A 12 7.67 25.55 27.69
N ARG A 13 8.54 26.14 28.53
CA ARG A 13 8.29 26.27 29.97
C ARG A 13 7.15 27.23 30.14
N ILE A 14 6.00 26.73 30.53
CA ILE A 14 4.88 27.50 31.04
C ILE A 14 5.11 27.68 32.56
N PRO A 15 5.11 28.91 33.10
CA PRO A 15 5.19 29.10 34.55
C PRO A 15 3.94 28.50 35.19
N GLY A 16 4.17 27.75 36.24
CA GLY A 16 3.11 27.10 37.03
C GLY A 16 2.29 28.08 37.85
N ASP A 17 1.08 27.67 38.04
CA ASP A 17 0.19 27.93 39.16
C ASP A 17 0.11 29.32 39.79
N ARG A 18 -1.03 29.99 39.56
CA ARG A 18 -1.84 30.60 40.63
C ARG A 18 -3.23 30.97 40.09
N TRP A 19 -4.20 30.20 40.50
CA TRP A 19 -5.60 30.59 40.43
C TRP A 19 -5.90 31.59 41.54
N PRO A 20 -6.53 32.74 41.30
CA PRO A 20 -7.14 33.50 42.38
C PRO A 20 -8.51 32.91 42.68
N ALA A 21 -8.67 32.47 43.91
CA ALA A 21 -9.97 32.21 44.52
C ALA A 21 -10.59 33.52 44.92
N ALA A 22 -11.90 33.48 45.04
CA ALA A 22 -12.77 34.38 45.75
C ALA A 22 -13.46 35.51 44.94
N LEU A 23 -14.73 35.28 44.77
CA LEU A 23 -15.75 36.32 44.85
C LEU A 23 -16.76 35.89 45.89
N ASN A 24 -16.63 36.42 47.09
CA ASN A 24 -17.73 36.54 48.05
C ASN A 24 -18.27 37.99 48.00
N GLY A 25 -19.54 38.06 48.05
CA GLY A 25 -20.38 39.23 47.83
C GLY A 25 -20.42 40.27 48.92
N PRO A 26 -21.46 41.07 49.05
CA PRO A 26 -21.33 42.51 49.05
C PRO A 26 -21.38 43.13 50.45
N GLN A 27 -20.71 44.27 50.62
CA GLN A 27 -21.07 45.20 51.73
C GLN A 27 -21.33 46.60 51.20
N ASN A 28 -22.48 47.11 51.57
CA ASN A 28 -22.97 48.46 51.43
C ASN A 28 -22.04 49.50 52.04
N VAL A 29 -21.77 50.55 51.31
CA VAL A 29 -21.51 51.87 51.92
C VAL A 29 -22.21 52.92 51.07
N THR A 30 -23.00 53.74 51.80
CA THR A 30 -23.82 54.86 51.33
C THR A 30 -23.02 56.14 51.16
N SER A 31 -23.51 56.94 50.22
CA SER A 31 -23.65 58.40 50.23
C SER A 31 -22.54 59.30 49.69
N SER A 32 -23.07 60.15 48.97
CA SER A 32 -22.89 61.57 48.71
C SER A 32 -22.37 61.96 47.34
N GLY A 33 -23.21 62.71 46.68
CA GLY A 33 -23.07 63.16 45.32
C GLY A 33 -21.96 64.20 45.16
N ASP A 34 -21.55 64.28 43.92
CA ASP A 34 -21.24 65.49 43.22
C ASP A 34 -21.25 65.26 41.73
N SER A 35 -22.09 65.96 41.03
CA SER A 35 -22.22 65.97 39.58
C SER A 35 -21.10 66.77 38.95
N VAL A 36 -20.21 66.07 38.22
CA VAL A 36 -19.25 66.69 37.30
C VAL A 36 -19.69 66.40 35.87
N PRO A 37 -19.84 67.40 35.00
CA PRO A 37 -20.29 67.16 33.62
C PRO A 37 -19.26 66.41 32.80
N ALA A 38 -19.74 65.38 32.11
CA ALA A 38 -18.93 64.55 31.23
C ALA A 38 -18.40 65.39 30.05
N GLY A 39 -17.11 65.65 30.05
CA GLY A 39 -16.41 66.31 28.96
C GLY A 39 -16.21 65.35 27.72
N PRO A 40 -15.92 65.93 26.56
CA PRO A 40 -15.84 65.17 25.26
C PRO A 40 -14.86 64.01 25.24
N ARG A 41 -14.01 63.85 26.24
CA ARG A 41 -13.07 62.70 26.36
C ARG A 41 -13.75 61.39 26.72
N SER A 42 -14.88 61.41 27.43
CA SER A 42 -15.64 60.23 27.79
C SER A 42 -16.36 59.59 26.58
N LEU A 43 -16.84 60.46 25.66
CA LEU A 43 -17.48 59.94 24.41
C LEU A 43 -16.50 59.29 23.45
N VAL A 44 -15.26 59.80 23.34
CA VAL A 44 -14.20 59.20 22.53
C VAL A 44 -13.74 57.88 23.10
N PHE A 45 -13.66 57.76 24.43
CA PHE A 45 -13.32 56.50 25.08
C PHE A 45 -14.42 55.44 24.91
N LEU A 46 -15.70 55.85 25.00
CA LEU A 46 -16.84 54.95 24.77
C LEU A 46 -16.93 54.53 23.29
N LEU A 47 -16.66 55.42 22.34
CA LEU A 47 -16.62 55.13 20.91
C LEU A 47 -15.42 54.23 20.54
N LEU A 48 -14.25 54.43 21.16
CA LEU A 48 -13.09 53.58 20.93
C LEU A 48 -13.28 52.17 21.55
N THR A 49 -13.92 52.05 22.71
CA THR A 49 -14.23 50.77 23.33
C THR A 49 -15.33 50.01 22.57
N THR A 50 -16.36 50.69 22.08
CA THR A 50 -17.41 50.09 21.25
C THR A 50 -16.91 49.72 19.87
N ALA A 51 -16.04 50.53 19.24
CA ALA A 51 -15.38 50.18 17.97
C ALA A 51 -14.42 49.01 18.14
N GLY A 52 -13.65 48.96 19.24
CA GLY A 52 -12.78 47.83 19.58
C GLY A 52 -13.58 46.56 19.83
N LEU A 53 -14.68 46.59 20.55
CA LEU A 53 -15.60 45.49 20.80
C LEU A 53 -16.30 45.02 19.50
N SER A 54 -16.66 45.94 18.61
CA SER A 54 -17.27 45.64 17.31
C SER A 54 -16.23 44.97 16.37
N LEU A 55 -15.00 45.48 16.35
CA LEU A 55 -13.93 44.88 15.53
C LEU A 55 -13.54 43.49 16.02
N THR A 56 -13.46 43.27 17.33
CA THR A 56 -13.20 41.96 17.92
C THR A 56 -14.37 41.00 17.68
N ALA A 57 -15.62 41.46 17.71
CA ALA A 57 -16.78 40.65 17.36
C ALA A 57 -16.83 40.27 15.88
N VAL A 58 -16.46 41.17 14.97
CA VAL A 58 -16.38 40.90 13.53
C VAL A 58 -15.22 39.94 13.22
N VAL A 59 -14.05 40.16 13.80
CA VAL A 59 -12.91 39.26 13.64
C VAL A 59 -13.20 37.88 14.25
N ALA A 60 -13.83 37.81 15.41
CA ALA A 60 -14.27 36.55 16.02
C ALA A 60 -15.37 35.90 15.18
N GLY A 61 -16.31 36.64 14.62
CA GLY A 61 -17.32 36.12 13.69
C GLY A 61 -16.73 35.59 12.38
N GLN A 62 -15.79 36.30 11.78
CA GLN A 62 -15.06 35.81 10.61
C GLN A 62 -14.22 34.57 10.92
N GLN A 63 -13.55 34.50 12.05
CA GLN A 63 -12.80 33.31 12.49
C GLN A 63 -13.72 32.12 12.78
N LEU A 64 -14.91 32.35 13.34
CA LEU A 64 -15.95 31.33 13.52
C LEU A 64 -16.51 30.81 12.19
N LEU A 65 -16.66 31.67 11.19
CA LEU A 65 -17.11 31.27 9.83
C LEU A 65 -16.02 30.52 9.07
N LEU A 66 -14.77 30.90 9.21
CA LEU A 66 -13.62 30.19 8.62
C LEU A 66 -13.40 28.82 9.30
N ALA A 67 -13.54 28.76 10.63
CA ALA A 67 -13.50 27.51 11.38
C ALA A 67 -14.63 26.52 11.02
N ARG A 68 -15.71 26.99 10.42
CA ARG A 68 -16.83 26.14 9.95
C ARG A 68 -16.55 25.43 8.60
N ARG A 69 -15.58 25.88 7.81
CA ARG A 69 -15.44 25.48 6.40
C ARG A 69 -14.41 24.37 6.12
N SER A 70 -13.39 24.19 6.94
CA SER A 70 -12.35 23.18 6.71
C SER A 70 -12.49 21.98 7.65
N ALA A 71 -12.43 20.76 7.11
CA ALA A 71 -12.36 19.55 7.93
C ALA A 71 -11.03 19.53 8.71
N LEU A 72 -11.08 19.19 10.02
CA LEU A 72 -9.89 19.04 10.84
C LEU A 72 -9.09 17.80 10.40
N THR A 73 -7.78 17.94 10.30
CA THR A 73 -6.85 16.89 9.91
C THR A 73 -5.61 16.91 10.81
N PRO A 74 -4.76 15.88 10.80
CA PRO A 74 -3.50 15.89 11.55
C PRO A 74 -2.55 17.03 11.17
N ARG A 75 -2.75 17.65 10.01
CA ARG A 75 -1.96 18.80 9.52
C ARG A 75 -2.55 20.15 9.95
N THR A 76 -3.72 20.16 10.58
CA THR A 76 -4.32 21.40 11.09
C THR A 76 -3.39 22.01 12.14
N PRO A 77 -2.99 23.30 11.99
CA PRO A 77 -2.09 23.94 12.94
C PRO A 77 -2.61 23.89 14.38
N LEU A 78 -1.73 23.68 15.34
CA LEU A 78 -2.08 23.56 16.75
C LEU A 78 -2.89 24.79 17.26
N VAL A 79 -2.57 25.98 16.78
CA VAL A 79 -3.29 27.21 17.10
C VAL A 79 -4.74 27.15 16.60
N GLU A 80 -4.98 26.60 15.44
CA GLU A 80 -6.33 26.40 14.87
C GLU A 80 -7.10 25.31 15.63
N LEU A 81 -6.43 24.22 16.00
CA LEU A 81 -7.02 23.18 16.86
C LEU A 81 -7.45 23.75 18.21
N TRP A 82 -6.60 24.57 18.87
CA TRP A 82 -6.93 25.26 20.12
C TRP A 82 -8.09 26.23 19.95
N ARG A 83 -8.13 27.02 18.87
CA ARG A 83 -9.25 27.91 18.56
C ARG A 83 -10.54 27.10 18.37
N THR A 84 -10.51 26.04 17.59
CA THR A 84 -11.66 25.18 17.36
C THR A 84 -12.15 24.54 18.66
N TYR A 85 -11.27 24.00 19.49
CA TYR A 85 -11.60 23.42 20.78
C TYR A 85 -12.29 24.40 21.70
N ARG A 86 -11.80 25.64 21.77
CA ARG A 86 -12.29 26.65 22.73
C ARG A 86 -13.52 27.40 22.21
N TRP A 87 -13.64 27.66 20.92
CA TRP A 87 -14.58 28.62 20.36
C TRP A 87 -15.59 28.02 19.38
N SER A 88 -15.44 26.79 18.90
CA SER A 88 -16.43 26.19 18.01
C SER A 88 -17.75 25.99 18.75
N ILE A 89 -18.85 26.41 18.12
CA ILE A 89 -20.21 26.13 18.61
C ILE A 89 -20.62 24.68 18.35
N ASP A 90 -19.92 23.96 17.41
CA ASP A 90 -20.15 22.57 17.12
C ASP A 90 -19.43 21.68 18.14
N PRO A 91 -20.17 20.93 18.99
CA PRO A 91 -19.57 20.04 19.98
C PRO A 91 -18.73 18.93 19.36
N LEU A 92 -19.09 18.41 18.18
CA LEU A 92 -18.33 17.36 17.50
C LEU A 92 -16.96 17.87 17.06
N ARG A 93 -16.90 19.04 16.44
CA ARG A 93 -15.63 19.67 16.05
C ARG A 93 -14.73 19.99 17.22
N ARG A 94 -15.29 20.44 18.36
CA ARG A 94 -14.49 20.63 19.58
C ARG A 94 -13.86 19.34 20.04
N ARG A 95 -14.60 18.22 19.97
CA ARG A 95 -14.10 16.90 20.35
C ARG A 95 -13.06 16.38 19.38
N GLU A 96 -13.27 16.54 18.08
CA GLU A 96 -12.27 16.18 17.06
C GLU A 96 -10.97 16.96 17.27
N ALA A 97 -11.06 18.26 17.54
CA ALA A 97 -9.89 19.08 17.88
C ALA A 97 -9.20 18.56 19.16
N ALA A 98 -9.96 18.17 20.19
CA ALA A 98 -9.43 17.56 21.40
C ALA A 98 -8.72 16.22 21.12
N LEU A 99 -9.27 15.38 20.25
CA LEU A 99 -8.61 14.13 19.83
C LEU A 99 -7.29 14.38 19.10
N LEU A 100 -7.28 15.32 18.16
CA LEU A 100 -6.06 15.68 17.42
C LEU A 100 -4.99 16.31 18.33
N MET A 101 -5.40 17.06 19.37
CA MET A 101 -4.50 17.53 20.41
C MET A 101 -4.18 16.48 21.46
N GLY A 102 -5.04 15.49 21.66
CA GLY A 102 -4.95 14.45 22.69
C GLY A 102 -3.78 13.47 22.47
N ALA A 103 -3.23 13.41 21.25
CA ALA A 103 -1.94 12.76 21.01
C ALA A 103 -0.81 13.36 21.89
N THR A 104 -1.01 14.61 22.38
CA THR A 104 -0.08 15.32 23.26
C THR A 104 -0.58 15.45 24.70
N SER A 105 -1.89 15.30 24.96
CA SER A 105 -2.50 15.42 26.30
C SER A 105 -3.69 14.46 26.49
N PRO A 106 -3.46 13.28 27.08
CA PRO A 106 -4.47 12.24 27.28
C PRO A 106 -5.71 12.67 28.07
N THR A 107 -5.56 13.64 28.95
CA THR A 107 -6.67 14.18 29.77
C THR A 107 -7.74 14.85 28.91
N LEU A 108 -7.40 15.41 27.75
CA LEU A 108 -8.36 16.00 26.82
C LEU A 108 -9.20 14.95 26.07
N ALA A 109 -8.63 13.76 25.83
CA ALA A 109 -9.32 12.71 25.09
C ALA A 109 -10.39 11.99 25.92
N GLY A 110 -10.23 11.87 27.26
CA GLY A 110 -11.07 11.03 28.11
C GLY A 110 -12.30 11.68 28.73
N GLN A 111 -12.48 13.01 28.64
CA GLN A 111 -13.51 13.73 29.40
C GLN A 111 -14.60 14.37 28.50
N GLY A 112 -15.85 14.29 28.98
CA GLY A 112 -16.96 15.08 28.41
C GLY A 112 -17.55 14.56 27.08
N TRP A 113 -17.26 13.31 26.68
CA TRP A 113 -17.76 12.77 25.42
C TRP A 113 -19.19 12.27 25.47
N GLY A 114 -19.70 11.81 26.65
CA GLY A 114 -21.03 11.21 26.75
C GLY A 114 -21.20 10.06 25.74
N ASN A 115 -22.31 10.05 25.00
CA ASN A 115 -22.57 9.11 23.90
C ASN A 115 -22.32 9.76 22.51
N ALA A 116 -21.45 10.74 22.44
CA ALA A 116 -21.11 11.38 21.17
C ALA A 116 -20.36 10.43 20.25
N PRO A 117 -20.41 10.65 18.94
CA PRO A 117 -19.55 9.97 18.00
C PRO A 117 -18.09 10.01 18.46
N LEU A 118 -17.35 8.90 18.30
CA LEU A 118 -15.96 8.71 18.73
C LEU A 118 -15.73 8.67 20.26
N ALA A 119 -16.79 8.63 21.08
CA ALA A 119 -16.64 8.52 22.54
C ALA A 119 -15.92 7.22 22.96
N ALA A 120 -16.21 6.11 22.29
CA ALA A 120 -15.53 4.83 22.47
C ALA A 120 -14.04 4.93 22.14
N VAL A 121 -13.71 5.56 21.01
CA VAL A 121 -12.31 5.79 20.58
C VAL A 121 -11.56 6.67 21.57
N ALA A 122 -12.19 7.72 22.06
CA ALA A 122 -11.61 8.61 23.05
C ALA A 122 -11.29 7.87 24.38
N LEU A 123 -12.18 6.98 24.83
CA LEU A 123 -11.95 6.14 26.00
C LEU A 123 -10.81 5.15 25.78
N ALA A 124 -10.76 4.50 24.62
CA ALA A 124 -9.69 3.56 24.26
C ALA A 124 -8.33 4.25 24.25
N LEU A 125 -8.22 5.41 23.58
CA LEU A 125 -6.98 6.19 23.55
C LEU A 125 -6.54 6.67 24.93
N ALA A 126 -7.49 7.08 25.78
CA ALA A 126 -7.19 7.46 27.17
C ALA A 126 -6.68 6.26 27.98
N ALA A 127 -7.29 5.08 27.82
CA ALA A 127 -6.86 3.86 28.49
C ALA A 127 -5.45 3.43 28.06
N GLU A 128 -5.18 3.41 26.75
CA GLU A 128 -3.86 3.11 26.19
C GLU A 128 -2.79 4.09 26.71
N SER A 129 -3.13 5.38 26.77
CA SER A 129 -2.22 6.38 27.29
C SER A 129 -1.89 6.18 28.78
N GLN A 130 -2.87 5.84 29.62
CA GLN A 130 -2.63 5.54 31.04
C GLN A 130 -1.76 4.28 31.19
N LYS A 131 -2.04 3.25 30.41
CA LYS A 131 -1.21 2.04 30.36
C LYS A 131 0.25 2.34 30.00
N ASN A 132 0.47 3.16 28.96
CA ASN A 132 1.81 3.54 28.52
C ASN A 132 2.58 4.40 29.54
N ARG A 133 1.86 5.02 30.49
CA ARG A 133 2.43 5.76 31.62
C ARG A 133 2.68 4.88 32.86
N GLY A 134 2.28 3.60 32.81
CA GLY A 134 2.40 2.66 33.91
C GLY A 134 1.24 2.72 34.92
N ASP A 135 0.22 3.57 34.70
CA ASP A 135 -1.00 3.61 35.53
C ASP A 135 -2.01 2.57 35.05
N HIS A 136 -1.72 1.31 35.36
CA HIS A 136 -2.55 0.16 34.99
C HIS A 136 -3.95 0.24 35.61
N ALA A 137 -4.06 0.69 36.91
CA ALA A 137 -5.34 0.80 37.57
C ALA A 137 -6.27 1.84 36.93
N ALA A 138 -5.74 2.97 36.47
CA ALA A 138 -6.52 3.94 35.71
C ALA A 138 -6.90 3.41 34.31
N ALA A 139 -5.99 2.70 33.64
CA ALA A 139 -6.26 2.06 32.36
C ALA A 139 -7.40 1.04 32.47
N ASP A 140 -7.36 0.15 33.48
CA ASP A 140 -8.38 -0.87 33.70
C ASP A 140 -9.77 -0.27 33.97
N ARG A 141 -9.85 0.79 34.76
CA ARG A 141 -11.13 1.51 34.96
C ARG A 141 -11.72 2.05 33.66
N LEU A 142 -10.87 2.58 32.75
CA LEU A 142 -11.29 3.09 31.46
C LEU A 142 -11.70 1.96 30.51
N TRP A 143 -10.98 0.83 30.53
CA TRP A 143 -11.36 -0.36 29.75
C TRP A 143 -12.70 -0.94 30.22
N GLN A 144 -12.94 -1.05 31.52
CA GLN A 144 -14.24 -1.48 32.05
C GLN A 144 -15.36 -0.50 31.68
N GLN A 145 -15.10 0.80 31.74
CA GLN A 145 -16.06 1.82 31.30
C GLN A 145 -16.37 1.68 29.80
N LEU A 146 -15.37 1.41 28.96
CA LEU A 146 -15.54 1.18 27.52
C LEU A 146 -16.44 -0.03 27.27
N LEU A 147 -16.14 -1.18 27.88
CA LEU A 147 -16.93 -2.42 27.74
C LEU A 147 -18.36 -2.27 28.22
N LYS A 148 -18.60 -1.52 29.30
CA LYS A 148 -19.94 -1.27 29.83
C LYS A 148 -20.77 -0.35 28.93
N ARG A 149 -20.17 0.67 28.33
CA ARG A 149 -20.89 1.69 27.58
C ARG A 149 -20.96 1.42 26.09
N PHE A 150 -19.95 0.80 25.53
CA PHE A 150 -19.74 0.63 24.10
C PHE A 150 -19.29 -0.80 23.77
N PRO A 151 -20.05 -1.85 24.18
CA PRO A 151 -19.61 -3.23 24.04
C PRO A 151 -19.47 -3.66 22.57
N ASP A 152 -20.21 -3.04 21.66
CA ASP A 152 -20.28 -3.41 20.22
C ASP A 152 -19.35 -2.60 19.34
N GLU A 153 -18.70 -1.56 19.87
CA GLU A 153 -17.77 -0.74 19.12
C GLU A 153 -16.45 -1.48 18.86
N THR A 154 -15.87 -1.28 17.67
CA THR A 154 -14.65 -1.98 17.23
C THR A 154 -13.48 -1.85 18.21
N VAL A 155 -13.30 -0.65 18.78
CA VAL A 155 -12.25 -0.39 19.75
C VAL A 155 -12.39 -1.17 21.08
N SER A 156 -13.57 -1.70 21.37
CA SER A 156 -13.82 -2.51 22.56
C SER A 156 -13.22 -3.92 22.48
N ALA A 157 -12.83 -4.36 21.27
CA ALA A 157 -12.05 -5.57 21.07
C ALA A 157 -10.71 -5.52 21.82
N ARG A 158 -10.04 -4.36 21.84
CA ARG A 158 -8.79 -4.17 22.59
C ARG A 158 -8.99 -4.31 24.10
N ALA A 159 -10.10 -3.81 24.62
CA ALA A 159 -10.42 -3.98 26.06
C ALA A 159 -10.60 -5.45 26.45
N ARG A 160 -11.22 -6.25 25.56
CA ARG A 160 -11.40 -7.70 25.76
C ARG A 160 -10.07 -8.46 25.69
N GLN A 161 -9.12 -8.01 24.88
CA GLN A 161 -7.80 -8.63 24.76
C GLN A 161 -7.06 -8.68 26.10
N TYR A 162 -7.26 -7.67 26.95
CA TYR A 162 -6.62 -7.59 28.28
C TYR A 162 -7.33 -8.39 29.38
N GLN A 163 -8.46 -9.05 29.06
CA GLN A 163 -9.26 -9.83 30.01
C GLN A 163 -9.40 -11.27 29.50
N PRO A 164 -8.62 -12.24 30.03
CA PRO A 164 -8.59 -13.62 29.53
C PRO A 164 -9.97 -14.30 29.50
N ASP A 165 -10.84 -13.98 30.44
CA ASP A 165 -12.19 -14.53 30.52
C ASP A 165 -13.09 -14.08 29.35
N LEU A 166 -12.75 -12.96 28.68
CA LEU A 166 -13.47 -12.41 27.53
C LEU A 166 -12.85 -12.83 26.17
N HIS A 167 -11.82 -13.66 26.15
CA HIS A 167 -11.19 -14.12 24.91
C HIS A 167 -12.15 -14.88 24.00
N PRO A 168 -13.02 -15.81 24.48
CA PRO A 168 -14.01 -16.46 23.64
C PRO A 168 -14.94 -15.44 22.95
N GLU A 169 -15.47 -14.48 23.71
CA GLU A 169 -16.34 -13.42 23.19
C GLU A 169 -15.57 -12.52 22.18
N LEU A 170 -14.30 -12.23 22.42
CA LEU A 170 -13.44 -11.48 21.50
C LEU A 170 -13.32 -12.19 20.15
N LEU A 171 -13.02 -13.49 20.13
CA LEU A 171 -12.86 -14.29 18.93
C LEU A 171 -14.16 -14.43 18.16
N GLU A 172 -15.30 -14.50 18.85
CA GLU A 172 -16.62 -14.63 18.23
C GLU A 172 -17.11 -13.30 17.64
N ARG A 173 -17.07 -12.21 18.42
CA ARG A 173 -17.65 -10.92 18.03
C ARG A 173 -16.76 -10.08 17.10
N PHE A 174 -15.43 -10.22 17.20
CA PHE A 174 -14.46 -9.45 16.44
C PHE A 174 -13.39 -10.32 15.77
N PRO A 175 -13.80 -11.36 15.01
CA PRO A 175 -12.90 -12.45 14.60
C PRO A 175 -11.70 -12.00 13.78
N SER A 176 -11.83 -10.99 12.95
CA SER A 176 -10.75 -10.46 12.10
C SER A 176 -10.01 -9.25 12.71
N HIS A 177 -10.44 -8.79 13.91
CA HIS A 177 -9.78 -7.67 14.59
C HIS A 177 -8.37 -8.05 15.04
N PRO A 178 -7.37 -7.15 14.93
CA PRO A 178 -6.00 -7.41 15.38
C PRO A 178 -5.87 -7.96 16.81
N ALA A 179 -6.70 -7.49 17.74
CA ALA A 179 -6.74 -8.01 19.10
C ALA A 179 -7.13 -9.49 19.16
N ALA A 180 -8.11 -9.93 18.35
CA ALA A 180 -8.52 -11.33 18.28
C ALA A 180 -7.42 -12.21 17.66
N LEU A 181 -6.79 -11.74 16.57
CA LEU A 181 -5.71 -12.46 15.90
C LEU A 181 -4.47 -12.60 16.82
N ALA A 182 -4.10 -11.54 17.51
CA ALA A 182 -3.02 -11.57 18.50
C ALA A 182 -3.36 -12.52 19.66
N THR A 183 -4.61 -12.52 20.13
CA THR A 183 -5.09 -13.44 21.17
C THR A 183 -5.03 -14.90 20.68
N ALA A 184 -5.46 -15.17 19.45
CA ALA A 184 -5.41 -16.51 18.85
C ALA A 184 -3.96 -17.05 18.75
N VAL A 185 -2.98 -16.20 18.40
CA VAL A 185 -1.56 -16.56 18.46
C VAL A 185 -1.09 -16.83 19.89
N ALA A 186 -1.52 -16.03 20.86
CA ALA A 186 -1.14 -16.14 22.25
C ALA A 186 -1.85 -17.26 23.01
N MET A 187 -2.95 -17.82 22.47
CA MET A 187 -3.69 -18.92 23.07
C MET A 187 -2.74 -20.09 23.31
N ALA A 188 -2.50 -20.32 24.59
CA ALA A 188 -1.42 -21.13 25.08
C ALA A 188 -1.73 -22.62 25.07
N PRO A 189 -0.73 -23.41 25.48
CA PRO A 189 -0.32 -24.67 24.90
C PRO A 189 -1.07 -25.87 25.44
N THR A 190 -2.33 -25.72 25.86
CA THR A 190 -3.18 -26.90 25.95
C THR A 190 -3.57 -27.31 24.53
N PRO A 191 -3.57 -28.60 24.19
CA PRO A 191 -3.89 -29.06 22.83
C PRO A 191 -5.18 -28.44 22.28
N GLU A 192 -6.23 -28.38 23.07
CA GLU A 192 -7.54 -27.85 22.68
C GLU A 192 -7.53 -26.33 22.37
N ARG A 193 -6.93 -25.50 23.23
CA ARG A 193 -6.87 -24.06 23.04
C ARG A 193 -5.91 -23.67 21.91
N GLY A 194 -4.79 -24.38 21.79
CA GLY A 194 -3.84 -24.17 20.69
C GLY A 194 -4.49 -24.49 19.33
N HIS A 195 -5.26 -25.57 19.26
CA HIS A 195 -6.00 -25.96 18.08
C HIS A 195 -7.09 -24.93 17.72
N GLN A 196 -7.88 -24.47 18.67
CA GLN A 196 -8.87 -23.41 18.45
C GLN A 196 -8.25 -22.12 17.92
N GLY A 197 -7.11 -21.68 18.49
CA GLY A 197 -6.37 -20.52 18.03
C GLY A 197 -5.87 -20.69 16.60
N ALA A 198 -5.32 -21.86 16.23
CA ALA A 198 -4.87 -22.16 14.89
C ALA A 198 -6.01 -22.17 13.86
N GLN A 199 -7.15 -22.78 14.19
CA GLN A 199 -8.33 -22.77 13.33
C GLN A 199 -8.88 -21.36 13.11
N HIS A 200 -8.88 -20.54 14.16
CA HIS A 200 -9.24 -19.14 14.07
C HIS A 200 -8.31 -18.38 13.12
N LEU A 201 -6.98 -18.59 13.26
CA LEU A 201 -5.98 -17.97 12.39
C LEU A 201 -6.09 -18.46 10.94
N ALA A 202 -6.30 -19.76 10.70
CA ALA A 202 -6.48 -20.29 9.36
C ALA A 202 -7.64 -19.60 8.62
N ARG A 203 -8.70 -19.28 9.34
CA ARG A 203 -9.91 -18.69 8.77
C ARG A 203 -9.84 -17.16 8.64
N TRP A 204 -9.28 -16.45 9.64
CA TRP A 204 -9.42 -15.01 9.78
C TRP A 204 -8.12 -14.23 9.69
N GLY A 205 -6.96 -14.89 9.94
CA GLY A 205 -5.69 -14.18 10.08
C GLY A 205 -4.45 -15.01 9.76
N TRP A 206 -4.47 -15.83 8.72
CA TRP A 206 -3.34 -16.70 8.37
C TRP A 206 -2.03 -15.94 8.10
N ARG A 207 -2.11 -14.66 7.68
CA ARG A 207 -0.93 -13.78 7.52
C ARG A 207 -0.50 -13.05 8.79
N TRP A 208 -1.19 -13.26 9.91
CA TRP A 208 -0.84 -12.59 11.16
C TRP A 208 0.54 -13.04 11.65
N PRO A 209 1.38 -12.12 12.22
CA PRO A 209 2.67 -12.50 12.77
C PRO A 209 2.55 -13.63 13.79
N GLY A 210 3.35 -14.69 13.63
CA GLY A 210 3.31 -15.88 14.48
C GLY A 210 2.24 -16.92 14.11
N ALA A 211 1.38 -16.66 13.12
CA ALA A 211 0.36 -17.62 12.68
C ALA A 211 0.99 -18.91 12.12
N MET A 212 2.07 -18.83 11.35
CA MET A 212 2.72 -19.99 10.74
C MET A 212 3.08 -21.08 11.75
N ASP A 213 3.69 -20.71 12.87
CA ASP A 213 4.11 -21.67 13.89
C ASP A 213 2.91 -22.32 14.56
N ARG A 214 1.83 -21.58 14.78
CA ARG A 214 0.59 -22.11 15.35
C ARG A 214 -0.12 -23.08 14.39
N LEU A 215 -0.15 -22.74 13.09
CA LEU A 215 -0.74 -23.60 12.07
C LEU A 215 0.04 -24.92 11.94
N ARG A 216 1.38 -24.88 11.93
CA ARG A 216 2.24 -26.08 11.92
C ARG A 216 2.01 -26.95 13.15
N ALA A 217 2.00 -26.35 14.34
CA ALA A 217 1.78 -27.08 15.57
C ALA A 217 0.41 -27.78 15.59
N ALA A 218 -0.63 -27.14 15.06
CA ALA A 218 -1.97 -27.72 14.98
C ALA A 218 -2.05 -28.89 14.00
N CYS A 219 -1.27 -28.88 12.91
CA CYS A 219 -1.20 -30.01 11.98
C CYS A 219 -0.55 -31.26 12.59
N SER A 220 0.36 -31.08 13.57
CA SER A 220 1.05 -32.15 14.27
C SER A 220 0.33 -32.65 15.52
N ALA A 221 -0.76 -31.98 15.94
CA ALA A 221 -1.53 -32.36 17.12
C ALA A 221 -2.39 -33.60 16.84
N GLU A 222 -2.87 -34.24 17.95
CA GLU A 222 -3.76 -35.39 17.86
C GLU A 222 -5.12 -35.00 17.24
N GLU A 223 -5.40 -35.61 16.08
CA GLU A 223 -6.67 -35.71 15.38
C GLU A 223 -7.42 -34.45 14.95
N PRO A 224 -6.85 -33.53 14.12
CA PRO A 224 -7.71 -32.60 13.42
C PRO A 224 -8.62 -33.36 12.43
N THR A 225 -9.86 -32.93 12.32
CA THR A 225 -10.81 -33.47 11.33
C THR A 225 -10.31 -33.19 9.91
N ARG A 226 -10.84 -33.90 8.91
CA ARG A 226 -10.50 -33.67 7.49
C ARG A 226 -10.68 -32.19 7.08
N SER A 227 -11.80 -31.57 7.48
CA SER A 227 -12.10 -30.17 7.15
C SER A 227 -11.10 -29.21 7.80
N GLU A 228 -10.69 -29.47 9.03
CA GLU A 228 -9.69 -28.67 9.72
C GLU A 228 -8.31 -28.80 9.07
N ARG A 229 -7.90 -30.02 8.69
CA ARG A 229 -6.66 -30.24 7.93
C ARG A 229 -6.64 -29.47 6.62
N GLN A 230 -7.73 -29.46 5.85
CA GLN A 230 -7.86 -28.66 4.64
C GLN A 230 -7.64 -27.16 4.91
N SER A 231 -8.31 -26.62 5.92
CA SER A 231 -8.18 -25.19 6.27
C SER A 231 -6.76 -24.83 6.72
N LEU A 232 -6.12 -25.68 7.54
CA LEU A 232 -4.75 -25.49 8.00
C LEU A 232 -3.75 -25.60 6.84
N ALA A 233 -3.89 -26.64 5.99
CA ALA A 233 -3.03 -26.84 4.81
C ALA A 233 -3.14 -25.68 3.83
N TRP A 234 -4.36 -25.21 3.56
CA TRP A 234 -4.58 -24.05 2.72
C TRP A 234 -3.87 -22.82 3.28
N ALA A 235 -4.02 -22.55 4.58
CA ALA A 235 -3.39 -21.40 5.23
C ALA A 235 -1.85 -21.47 5.20
N LEU A 236 -1.27 -22.65 5.46
CA LEU A 236 0.17 -22.89 5.35
C LEU A 236 0.68 -22.69 3.92
N ALA A 237 -0.04 -23.21 2.93
CA ALA A 237 0.28 -23.04 1.52
C ALA A 237 0.25 -21.57 1.10
N MET A 238 -0.74 -20.80 1.57
CA MET A 238 -0.84 -19.36 1.33
C MET A 238 0.30 -18.56 1.97
N LEU A 239 0.98 -19.12 2.96
CA LEU A 239 2.22 -18.60 3.55
C LEU A 239 3.49 -19.09 2.82
N GLY A 240 3.35 -19.87 1.76
CA GLY A 240 4.47 -20.45 1.02
C GLY A 240 5.12 -21.69 1.67
N ALA A 241 4.51 -22.22 2.73
CA ALA A 241 5.01 -23.42 3.44
C ALA A 241 4.48 -24.70 2.80
N GLY A 242 4.83 -24.95 1.52
CA GLY A 242 4.29 -26.04 0.72
C GLY A 242 4.45 -27.42 1.33
N SER A 243 5.66 -27.81 1.80
CA SER A 243 5.89 -29.09 2.45
C SER A 243 5.06 -29.24 3.73
N SER A 244 5.05 -28.23 4.60
CA SER A 244 4.23 -28.28 5.82
C SER A 244 2.73 -28.40 5.51
N ALA A 245 2.28 -27.77 4.42
CA ALA A 245 0.89 -27.87 3.97
C ALA A 245 0.56 -29.29 3.45
N LEU A 246 1.47 -29.89 2.70
CA LEU A 246 1.35 -31.29 2.20
C LEU A 246 1.32 -32.27 3.37
N ASP A 247 2.26 -32.14 4.32
CA ASP A 247 2.33 -32.96 5.54
C ASP A 247 1.02 -32.85 6.35
N CYS A 248 0.44 -31.66 6.41
CA CYS A 248 -0.82 -31.41 7.11
C CYS A 248 -2.01 -32.18 6.52
N LEU A 249 -2.02 -32.45 5.23
CA LEU A 249 -3.05 -33.26 4.57
C LEU A 249 -2.96 -34.76 4.91
N GLN A 250 -1.81 -35.24 5.37
CA GLN A 250 -1.56 -36.64 5.77
C GLN A 250 -1.98 -37.66 4.69
N GLY A 251 -1.72 -37.35 3.41
CA GLY A 251 -2.12 -38.21 2.29
C GLY A 251 -3.60 -38.20 1.94
N GLY A 252 -4.43 -37.38 2.64
CA GLY A 252 -5.83 -37.18 2.31
C GLY A 252 -6.00 -36.35 1.04
N ALA A 253 -7.02 -36.66 0.24
CA ALA A 253 -7.34 -35.88 -0.96
C ALA A 253 -7.69 -34.43 -0.59
N ALA A 254 -7.02 -33.47 -1.24
CA ALA A 254 -7.29 -32.04 -1.12
C ALA A 254 -8.57 -31.66 -1.89
N ASP A 255 -9.34 -30.70 -1.39
CA ASP A 255 -10.33 -30.03 -2.23
C ASP A 255 -9.63 -29.13 -3.29
N ALA A 256 -10.38 -28.68 -4.30
CA ALA A 256 -9.80 -27.97 -5.44
C ALA A 256 -9.02 -26.70 -5.04
N GLU A 257 -9.53 -25.93 -4.10
CA GLU A 257 -8.90 -24.70 -3.63
C GLU A 257 -7.61 -24.98 -2.82
N THR A 258 -7.67 -25.97 -1.95
CA THR A 258 -6.52 -26.39 -1.15
C THR A 258 -5.46 -27.04 -2.03
N GLY A 259 -5.85 -27.91 -2.96
CA GLY A 259 -4.95 -28.54 -3.94
C GLY A 259 -4.20 -27.51 -4.77
N LEU A 260 -4.89 -26.49 -5.27
CA LEU A 260 -4.29 -25.37 -6.00
C LEU A 260 -3.30 -24.60 -5.13
N ALA A 261 -3.68 -24.28 -3.89
CA ALA A 261 -2.81 -23.50 -2.99
C ALA A 261 -1.53 -24.28 -2.64
N VAL A 262 -1.65 -25.56 -2.30
CA VAL A 262 -0.51 -26.42 -1.93
C VAL A 262 0.37 -26.70 -3.14
N GLY A 263 -0.19 -27.07 -4.29
CA GLY A 263 0.55 -27.27 -5.54
C GLY A 263 1.34 -26.03 -5.95
N ARG A 264 0.71 -24.85 -5.88
CA ARG A 264 1.38 -23.55 -6.14
C ARG A 264 2.54 -23.28 -5.19
N ALA A 265 2.39 -23.59 -3.91
CA ALA A 265 3.44 -23.39 -2.92
C ALA A 265 4.61 -24.34 -3.13
N LEU A 266 4.34 -25.60 -3.50
CA LEU A 266 5.34 -26.63 -3.77
C LEU A 266 6.13 -26.35 -5.05
N ILE A 267 5.49 -25.96 -6.16
CA ILE A 267 6.16 -25.60 -7.43
C ILE A 267 7.22 -24.49 -7.26
N ARG A 268 7.01 -23.60 -6.27
CA ARG A 268 7.95 -22.52 -5.95
C ARG A 268 9.06 -22.93 -4.98
N GLY A 269 9.04 -24.16 -4.52
CA GLY A 269 10.02 -24.72 -3.58
C GLY A 269 11.27 -25.29 -4.25
N ALA A 270 12.01 -26.12 -3.51
CA ALA A 270 13.17 -26.85 -4.03
C ALA A 270 12.76 -27.88 -5.09
N ALA A 271 13.72 -28.41 -5.87
CA ALA A 271 13.45 -29.30 -7.01
C ALA A 271 12.53 -30.48 -6.68
N GLU A 272 12.75 -31.15 -5.54
CA GLU A 272 11.90 -32.27 -5.10
C GLU A 272 10.45 -31.82 -4.80
N GLN A 273 10.29 -30.65 -4.17
CA GLN A 273 8.97 -30.06 -3.93
C GLN A 273 8.29 -29.64 -5.24
N HIS A 274 9.07 -29.17 -6.21
CA HIS A 274 8.56 -28.79 -7.53
C HIS A 274 7.86 -29.97 -8.21
N THR A 275 8.49 -31.15 -8.27
CA THR A 275 7.87 -32.35 -8.85
C THR A 275 6.61 -32.80 -8.10
N GLN A 276 6.62 -32.70 -6.76
CA GLN A 276 5.42 -32.98 -5.97
C GLN A 276 4.28 -31.97 -6.27
N GLY A 277 4.64 -30.70 -6.49
CA GLY A 277 3.71 -29.65 -6.88
C GLY A 277 3.11 -29.87 -8.25
N GLU A 278 3.91 -30.26 -9.24
CA GLU A 278 3.45 -30.63 -10.59
C GLU A 278 2.44 -31.79 -10.53
N GLN A 279 2.76 -32.84 -9.79
CA GLN A 279 1.85 -33.98 -9.64
C GLN A 279 0.55 -33.58 -8.98
N MET A 280 0.60 -32.80 -7.90
CA MET A 280 -0.61 -32.31 -7.19
C MET A 280 -1.49 -31.46 -8.10
N LEU A 281 -0.93 -30.61 -8.93
CA LEU A 281 -1.70 -29.78 -9.87
C LEU A 281 -2.29 -30.61 -11.00
N LEU A 282 -1.57 -31.64 -11.51
CA LEU A 282 -2.11 -32.58 -12.49
C LEU A 282 -3.29 -33.38 -11.92
N ASP A 283 -3.14 -33.91 -10.69
CA ASP A 283 -4.21 -34.62 -10.00
C ASP A 283 -5.46 -33.73 -9.81
N LEU A 284 -5.25 -32.45 -9.44
CA LEU A 284 -6.33 -31.46 -9.34
C LEU A 284 -7.07 -31.29 -10.68
N ILE A 285 -6.31 -31.11 -11.78
CA ILE A 285 -6.91 -30.90 -13.11
C ILE A 285 -7.74 -32.12 -13.54
N GLN A 286 -7.23 -33.34 -13.25
CA GLN A 286 -7.92 -34.58 -13.59
C GLN A 286 -9.17 -34.83 -12.75
N GLN A 287 -9.12 -34.52 -11.44
CA GLN A 287 -10.23 -34.77 -10.51
C GLN A 287 -11.32 -33.70 -10.58
N HIS A 288 -10.94 -32.45 -10.89
CA HIS A 288 -11.85 -31.31 -10.86
C HIS A 288 -11.77 -30.44 -12.13
N PRO A 289 -11.87 -31.03 -13.34
CA PRO A 289 -11.57 -30.33 -14.61
C PRO A 289 -12.41 -29.08 -14.87
N GLU A 290 -13.62 -28.98 -14.32
CA GLU A 290 -14.57 -27.88 -14.56
C GLU A 290 -14.40 -26.70 -13.59
N THR A 291 -13.39 -26.74 -12.72
CA THR A 291 -13.20 -25.69 -11.71
C THR A 291 -12.22 -24.59 -12.18
N SER A 292 -12.42 -23.36 -11.70
CA SER A 292 -11.45 -22.28 -11.91
C SER A 292 -10.08 -22.59 -11.29
N ALA A 293 -10.04 -23.43 -10.27
CA ALA A 293 -8.80 -23.94 -9.69
C ALA A 293 -8.01 -24.80 -10.68
N ALA A 294 -8.69 -25.64 -11.48
CA ALA A 294 -8.06 -26.42 -12.53
C ALA A 294 -7.49 -25.51 -13.65
N ASP A 295 -8.24 -24.49 -14.07
CA ASP A 295 -7.77 -23.53 -15.08
C ASP A 295 -6.51 -22.79 -14.60
N GLU A 296 -6.46 -22.40 -13.31
CA GLU A 296 -5.26 -21.76 -12.75
C GLU A 296 -4.10 -22.76 -12.54
N ALA A 297 -4.39 -24.03 -12.23
CA ALA A 297 -3.38 -25.10 -12.15
C ALA A 297 -2.70 -25.32 -13.51
N VAL A 298 -3.47 -25.38 -14.60
CA VAL A 298 -2.93 -25.45 -15.97
C VAL A 298 -1.98 -24.28 -16.26
N ARG A 299 -2.37 -23.08 -15.90
CA ARG A 299 -1.51 -21.89 -16.08
C ARG A 299 -0.19 -22.00 -15.34
N LEU A 300 -0.22 -22.48 -14.10
CA LEU A 300 0.98 -22.66 -13.29
C LEU A 300 1.92 -23.70 -13.86
N LEU A 301 1.39 -24.80 -14.37
CA LEU A 301 2.18 -25.87 -15.00
C LEU A 301 2.82 -25.43 -16.31
N LEU A 302 2.13 -24.59 -17.10
CA LEU A 302 2.53 -24.20 -18.45
C LEU A 302 3.11 -22.78 -18.55
N GLU A 303 3.38 -22.13 -17.39
CA GLU A 303 4.00 -20.79 -17.32
C GLU A 303 5.42 -20.71 -17.92
N PRO A 304 6.29 -21.77 -17.85
CA PRO A 304 7.62 -21.70 -18.43
C PRO A 304 7.61 -21.36 -19.93
N LEU A 305 8.60 -20.59 -20.38
CA LEU A 305 8.78 -20.23 -21.79
C LEU A 305 8.99 -21.46 -22.70
N PHE A 306 9.57 -22.51 -22.15
CA PHE A 306 9.74 -23.80 -22.77
C PHE A 306 8.99 -24.85 -21.95
N PRO A 307 7.69 -25.03 -22.19
CA PRO A 307 6.87 -26.00 -21.45
C PRO A 307 7.33 -27.42 -21.75
N ASP A 308 7.20 -28.29 -20.74
CA ASP A 308 7.42 -29.71 -20.96
C ASP A 308 6.29 -30.29 -21.83
N PRO A 309 6.60 -30.90 -23.01
CA PRO A 309 5.61 -31.55 -23.86
C PRO A 309 4.76 -32.57 -23.12
N ALA A 310 5.36 -33.34 -22.21
CA ALA A 310 4.64 -34.35 -21.44
C ALA A 310 3.59 -33.78 -20.52
N LEU A 311 3.86 -32.61 -19.90
CA LEU A 311 2.88 -31.90 -19.10
C LEU A 311 1.73 -31.39 -19.96
N VAL A 312 2.02 -30.86 -21.17
CA VAL A 312 0.97 -30.35 -22.08
C VAL A 312 0.05 -31.49 -22.52
N GLU A 313 0.62 -32.66 -22.84
CA GLU A 313 -0.11 -33.87 -23.27
C GLU A 313 -0.94 -34.49 -22.12
N ALA A 314 -0.50 -34.32 -20.86
CA ALA A 314 -1.20 -34.83 -19.69
C ALA A 314 -2.48 -34.04 -19.33
N ILE A 315 -2.69 -32.88 -19.93
CA ILE A 315 -3.91 -32.07 -19.67
C ILE A 315 -5.12 -32.69 -20.36
N PRO A 316 -6.23 -32.98 -19.66
CA PRO A 316 -7.42 -33.55 -20.25
C PRO A 316 -7.96 -32.71 -21.45
N PRO A 317 -8.43 -33.37 -22.53
CA PRO A 317 -8.91 -32.64 -23.72
C PRO A 317 -9.98 -31.61 -23.44
N SER A 318 -10.91 -31.89 -22.52
CA SER A 318 -11.98 -30.97 -22.12
C SER A 318 -11.45 -29.66 -21.50
N VAL A 319 -10.30 -29.70 -20.85
CA VAL A 319 -9.62 -28.52 -20.30
C VAL A 319 -8.76 -27.86 -21.38
N ALA A 320 -8.03 -28.65 -22.17
CA ALA A 320 -7.15 -28.16 -23.21
C ALA A 320 -7.87 -27.32 -24.26
N GLU A 321 -9.06 -27.76 -24.70
CA GLU A 321 -9.85 -27.06 -25.74
C GLU A 321 -10.29 -25.65 -25.34
N ARG A 322 -10.46 -25.38 -24.05
CA ARG A 322 -10.88 -24.06 -23.53
C ARG A 322 -9.73 -23.22 -22.96
N SER A 323 -8.51 -23.74 -22.92
CA SER A 323 -7.38 -23.09 -22.24
C SER A 323 -6.46 -22.36 -23.20
N ALA A 324 -6.38 -21.04 -23.05
CA ALA A 324 -5.38 -20.20 -23.72
C ALA A 324 -3.94 -20.62 -23.36
N ALA A 325 -3.71 -21.04 -22.11
CA ALA A 325 -2.38 -21.48 -21.65
C ALA A 325 -1.90 -22.72 -22.39
N VAL A 326 -2.77 -23.72 -22.60
CA VAL A 326 -2.43 -24.93 -23.37
C VAL A 326 -2.17 -24.57 -24.85
N ALA A 327 -3.02 -23.75 -25.44
CA ALA A 327 -2.83 -23.30 -26.83
C ALA A 327 -1.52 -22.51 -26.99
N ALA A 328 -1.19 -21.63 -26.06
CA ALA A 328 0.07 -20.89 -26.03
C ALA A 328 1.28 -21.82 -25.85
N ALA A 329 1.19 -22.85 -25.01
CA ALA A 329 2.24 -23.85 -24.84
C ALA A 329 2.50 -24.61 -26.14
N TRP A 330 1.46 -25.08 -26.83
CA TRP A 330 1.59 -25.71 -28.15
C TRP A 330 2.24 -24.80 -29.19
N VAL A 331 1.89 -23.50 -29.20
CA VAL A 331 2.53 -22.52 -30.10
C VAL A 331 4.03 -22.41 -29.82
N ARG A 332 4.43 -22.34 -28.54
CA ARG A 332 5.85 -22.29 -28.14
C ARG A 332 6.61 -23.56 -28.59
N LEU A 333 6.03 -24.73 -28.37
CA LEU A 333 6.59 -26.02 -28.81
C LEU A 333 6.71 -26.14 -30.34
N ASN A 334 5.82 -25.47 -31.08
CA ASN A 334 5.77 -25.44 -32.54
C ASN A 334 6.46 -24.21 -33.17
N SER A 335 7.41 -23.60 -32.46
CA SER A 335 8.20 -22.45 -32.97
C SER A 335 7.35 -21.28 -33.46
N GLY A 336 6.30 -20.94 -32.72
CA GLY A 336 5.43 -19.79 -32.96
C GLY A 336 4.35 -20.01 -34.04
N LYS A 337 4.16 -21.23 -34.54
CA LYS A 337 3.07 -21.52 -35.48
C LYS A 337 1.72 -21.48 -34.77
N GLY A 338 0.74 -20.73 -35.32
CA GLY A 338 -0.59 -20.60 -34.74
C GLY A 338 -0.73 -19.45 -33.73
N THR A 339 0.30 -18.60 -33.55
CA THR A 339 0.23 -17.46 -32.62
C THR A 339 -1.01 -16.61 -32.85
N LEU A 340 -1.26 -16.19 -34.12
CA LEU A 340 -2.38 -15.30 -34.45
C LEU A 340 -3.74 -15.94 -34.14
N ASP A 341 -3.87 -17.25 -34.33
CA ASP A 341 -5.11 -17.97 -34.05
C ASP A 341 -5.41 -17.97 -32.52
N VAL A 342 -4.36 -18.14 -31.69
CA VAL A 342 -4.49 -18.07 -30.23
C VAL A 342 -4.90 -16.65 -29.78
N LEU A 343 -4.22 -15.62 -30.30
CA LEU A 343 -4.52 -14.23 -29.96
C LEU A 343 -5.96 -13.83 -30.36
N GLN A 344 -6.43 -14.34 -31.49
CA GLN A 344 -7.76 -14.08 -32.02
C GLN A 344 -8.84 -14.80 -31.21
N ARG A 345 -8.55 -16.02 -30.76
CA ARG A 345 -9.50 -16.85 -29.99
C ARG A 345 -9.65 -16.39 -28.52
N TRP A 346 -8.56 -15.90 -27.89
CA TRP A 346 -8.55 -15.46 -26.51
C TRP A 346 -7.91 -14.07 -26.33
N PRO A 347 -8.51 -12.99 -26.89
CA PRO A 347 -7.90 -11.66 -26.89
C PRO A 347 -7.75 -11.06 -25.48
N ASP A 348 -8.63 -11.42 -24.55
CA ASP A 348 -8.66 -10.87 -23.18
C ASP A 348 -7.97 -11.78 -22.15
N ASP A 349 -7.28 -12.85 -22.60
CA ASP A 349 -6.61 -13.78 -21.71
C ASP A 349 -5.13 -13.41 -21.50
N ARG A 350 -4.66 -13.49 -20.25
CA ARG A 350 -3.28 -13.14 -19.87
C ARG A 350 -2.22 -14.01 -20.57
N ASP A 351 -2.53 -15.27 -20.89
CA ASP A 351 -1.59 -16.18 -21.54
C ASP A 351 -1.43 -15.83 -23.02
N SER A 352 -2.49 -15.30 -23.66
CA SER A 352 -2.42 -14.67 -24.98
C SER A 352 -1.58 -13.40 -24.97
N TRP A 353 -1.73 -12.54 -23.96
CA TRP A 353 -0.93 -11.32 -23.82
C TRP A 353 0.56 -11.65 -23.63
N GLN A 354 0.87 -12.68 -22.85
CA GLN A 354 2.24 -13.13 -22.65
C GLN A 354 2.80 -13.75 -23.95
N LEU A 355 2.03 -14.61 -24.63
CA LEU A 355 2.42 -15.20 -25.91
C LEU A 355 2.69 -14.11 -26.97
N GLN A 356 1.79 -13.13 -27.11
CA GLN A 356 2.01 -11.99 -28.01
C GLN A 356 3.36 -11.31 -27.73
N TRP A 357 3.64 -11.05 -26.45
CA TRP A 357 4.90 -10.40 -26.08
C TRP A 357 6.13 -11.24 -26.36
N ASP A 358 6.11 -12.54 -26.01
CA ASP A 358 7.23 -13.44 -26.21
C ASP A 358 7.61 -13.52 -27.70
N GLU A 359 6.62 -13.72 -28.56
CA GLU A 359 6.80 -13.79 -30.01
C GLU A 359 7.22 -12.44 -30.63
N ALA A 360 6.57 -11.35 -30.19
CA ALA A 360 6.94 -10.01 -30.64
C ALA A 360 8.36 -9.65 -30.21
N ARG A 361 8.74 -9.94 -28.95
CA ARG A 361 10.09 -9.71 -28.45
C ARG A 361 11.13 -10.53 -29.25
N ALA A 362 10.86 -11.78 -29.55
CA ALA A 362 11.73 -12.59 -30.39
C ALA A 362 11.91 -11.96 -31.81
N ALA A 363 10.85 -11.46 -32.40
CA ALA A 363 10.91 -10.76 -33.68
C ALA A 363 11.70 -9.44 -33.58
N LEU A 364 11.49 -8.64 -32.52
CA LEU A 364 12.23 -7.37 -32.27
C LEU A 364 13.74 -7.61 -32.10
N LEU A 365 14.13 -8.63 -31.33
CA LEU A 365 15.54 -8.95 -31.10
C LEU A 365 16.26 -9.48 -32.35
N ASN A 366 15.52 -10.08 -33.28
CA ASN A 366 15.99 -10.52 -34.59
C ASN A 366 15.78 -9.47 -35.69
N GLU A 367 15.40 -8.24 -35.31
CA GLU A 367 15.18 -7.10 -36.21
C GLU A 367 14.15 -7.36 -37.32
N ARG A 368 13.19 -8.28 -37.07
CA ARG A 368 12.06 -8.60 -37.97
C ARG A 368 10.91 -7.64 -37.68
N TRP A 369 11.10 -6.36 -38.05
CA TRP A 369 10.23 -5.26 -37.62
C TRP A 369 8.77 -5.40 -38.09
N GLU A 370 8.55 -5.85 -39.33
CA GLU A 370 7.20 -6.10 -39.85
C GLU A 370 6.50 -7.21 -39.06
N ARG A 371 7.20 -8.32 -38.79
CA ARG A 371 6.65 -9.42 -37.99
C ARG A 371 6.32 -8.96 -36.56
N ALA A 372 7.20 -8.16 -35.95
CA ALA A 372 6.94 -7.60 -34.63
C ALA A 372 5.70 -6.69 -34.62
N ARG A 373 5.57 -5.83 -35.65
CA ARG A 373 4.39 -4.99 -35.84
C ARG A 373 3.12 -5.82 -35.95
N ASP A 374 3.09 -6.83 -36.82
CA ASP A 374 1.92 -7.68 -37.06
C ASP A 374 1.48 -8.41 -35.77
N LEU A 375 2.43 -8.94 -35.00
CA LEU A 375 2.16 -9.56 -33.71
C LEU A 375 1.62 -8.57 -32.69
N LEU A 376 2.22 -7.36 -32.58
CA LEU A 376 1.79 -6.35 -31.63
C LEU A 376 0.43 -5.74 -31.99
N THR A 377 0.05 -5.72 -33.27
CA THR A 377 -1.27 -5.24 -33.72
C THR A 377 -2.36 -6.31 -33.62
N ALA A 378 -2.02 -7.56 -33.43
CA ALA A 378 -3.00 -8.66 -33.34
C ALA A 378 -3.96 -8.52 -32.14
N LEU A 379 -3.51 -7.87 -31.06
CA LEU A 379 -4.38 -7.41 -29.96
C LEU A 379 -4.47 -5.88 -30.05
N PRO A 380 -5.65 -5.31 -30.29
CA PRO A 380 -5.80 -3.85 -30.38
C PRO A 380 -5.40 -3.13 -29.09
N PRO A 381 -4.83 -1.91 -29.17
CA PRO A 381 -4.66 -1.06 -27.99
C PRO A 381 -5.99 -0.86 -27.27
N GLY A 382 -5.99 -0.88 -25.93
CA GLY A 382 -7.20 -0.80 -25.10
C GLY A 382 -7.75 -2.15 -24.65
N THR A 383 -7.34 -3.28 -25.25
CA THR A 383 -7.65 -4.63 -24.72
C THR A 383 -6.66 -5.06 -23.65
N LEU A 384 -5.46 -4.51 -23.67
CA LEU A 384 -4.41 -4.83 -22.71
C LEU A 384 -4.52 -3.98 -21.43
N PRO A 385 -4.14 -4.55 -20.28
CA PRO A 385 -3.93 -3.75 -19.06
C PRO A 385 -2.95 -2.59 -19.32
N PRO A 386 -3.14 -1.41 -18.67
CA PRO A 386 -2.38 -0.20 -18.98
C PRO A 386 -0.84 -0.35 -19.01
N PRO A 387 -0.19 -1.12 -18.10
CA PRO A 387 1.25 -1.31 -18.18
C PRO A 387 1.69 -2.12 -19.42
N LEU A 388 0.84 -3.06 -19.88
CA LEU A 388 1.10 -3.87 -21.06
C LEU A 388 0.80 -3.10 -22.33
N GLU A 389 -0.23 -2.27 -22.32
CA GLU A 389 -0.55 -1.36 -23.42
C GLU A 389 0.57 -0.32 -23.63
N ALA A 390 1.12 0.25 -22.54
CA ALA A 390 2.27 1.15 -22.64
C ALA A 390 3.47 0.48 -23.33
N ARG A 391 3.76 -0.77 -22.99
CA ARG A 391 4.78 -1.58 -23.65
C ARG A 391 4.46 -1.78 -25.14
N GLN A 392 3.25 -2.20 -25.43
CA GLN A 392 2.78 -2.43 -26.81
C GLN A 392 2.90 -1.18 -27.67
N LEU A 393 2.37 -0.04 -27.22
CA LEU A 393 2.42 1.24 -27.95
C LEU A 393 3.84 1.71 -28.24
N PHE A 394 4.75 1.55 -27.26
CA PHE A 394 6.15 1.90 -27.46
C PHE A 394 6.79 1.06 -28.58
N TRP A 395 6.65 -0.26 -28.52
CA TRP A 395 7.27 -1.17 -29.45
C TRP A 395 6.60 -1.17 -30.83
N LEU A 396 5.29 -0.90 -30.91
CA LEU A 396 4.61 -0.60 -32.18
C LEU A 396 5.23 0.63 -32.84
N GLY A 397 5.40 1.72 -32.08
CA GLY A 397 6.05 2.91 -32.58
C GLY A 397 7.45 2.63 -33.13
N LEU A 398 8.28 1.85 -32.40
CA LEU A 398 9.62 1.51 -32.87
C LEU A 398 9.60 0.61 -34.12
N SER A 399 8.71 -0.36 -34.17
CA SER A 399 8.55 -1.25 -35.34
C SER A 399 8.12 -0.48 -36.56
N GLU A 400 7.17 0.44 -36.44
CA GLU A 400 6.72 1.33 -37.52
C GLU A 400 7.82 2.30 -37.99
N GLU A 401 8.61 2.85 -37.05
CA GLU A 401 9.74 3.72 -37.42
C GLU A 401 10.78 2.95 -38.24
N ARG A 402 11.13 1.74 -37.82
CA ARG A 402 12.09 0.87 -38.51
C ARG A 402 11.59 0.34 -39.85
N ALA A 403 10.26 0.21 -40.01
CA ALA A 403 9.62 -0.11 -41.26
C ALA A 403 9.43 1.11 -42.22
N GLY A 404 9.91 2.31 -41.81
CA GLY A 404 9.82 3.54 -42.61
C GLY A 404 8.55 4.36 -42.40
N ASN A 405 7.63 3.95 -41.52
CA ASN A 405 6.33 4.57 -41.28
C ASN A 405 6.39 5.61 -40.13
N SER A 406 7.32 6.58 -40.21
CA SER A 406 7.59 7.55 -39.15
C SER A 406 6.35 8.33 -38.67
N LYS A 407 5.36 8.62 -39.51
CA LYS A 407 4.13 9.32 -39.12
C LYS A 407 3.28 8.45 -38.19
N THR A 408 3.16 7.16 -38.44
CA THR A 408 2.42 6.20 -37.64
C THR A 408 3.15 5.95 -36.34
N ALA A 409 4.49 5.80 -36.34
CA ALA A 409 5.33 5.67 -35.16
C ALA A 409 5.09 6.82 -34.16
N ARG A 410 5.18 8.07 -34.68
CA ARG A 410 4.96 9.26 -33.83
C ARG A 410 3.54 9.33 -33.24
N ARG A 411 2.51 8.79 -33.95
CA ARG A 411 1.14 8.73 -33.42
C ARG A 411 1.03 7.78 -32.23
N HIS A 412 1.63 6.59 -32.31
CA HIS A 412 1.67 5.64 -31.19
C HIS A 412 2.38 6.22 -29.97
N TRP A 413 3.54 6.85 -30.15
CA TRP A 413 4.28 7.47 -29.05
C TRP A 413 3.55 8.66 -28.44
N ARG A 414 2.89 9.53 -29.21
CA ARG A 414 2.07 10.62 -28.67
C ARG A 414 0.90 10.06 -27.84
N HIS A 415 0.20 9.08 -28.39
CA HIS A 415 -0.89 8.44 -27.65
C HIS A 415 -0.40 7.88 -26.30
N LEU A 416 0.74 7.19 -26.29
CA LEU A 416 1.35 6.68 -25.05
C LEU A 416 1.68 7.81 -24.05
N VAL A 417 2.26 8.91 -24.52
CA VAL A 417 2.62 10.05 -23.67
C VAL A 417 1.39 10.75 -23.10
N ASP A 418 0.34 10.88 -23.89
CA ASP A 418 -0.89 11.59 -23.50
C ASP A 418 -1.75 10.79 -22.51
N THR A 419 -1.72 9.45 -22.56
CA THR A 419 -2.70 8.61 -21.86
C THR A 419 -2.14 7.82 -20.68
N HIS A 420 -0.81 7.60 -20.61
CA HIS A 420 -0.19 6.75 -19.59
C HIS A 420 0.59 7.55 -18.54
N PRO A 421 0.71 6.99 -17.31
CA PRO A 421 1.51 7.63 -16.26
C PRO A 421 3.00 7.70 -16.60
N PRO A 422 3.78 8.57 -15.92
CA PRO A 422 5.23 8.54 -15.98
C PRO A 422 5.77 7.13 -15.73
N GLY A 423 6.67 6.66 -16.61
CA GLY A 423 7.26 5.34 -16.54
C GLY A 423 8.20 5.10 -17.71
N TYR A 424 8.87 3.92 -17.70
CA TYR A 424 9.92 3.57 -18.65
C TYR A 424 9.50 3.76 -20.11
N TYR A 425 8.41 3.14 -20.54
CA TYR A 425 7.98 3.17 -21.94
C TYR A 425 7.50 4.56 -22.37
N ARG A 426 6.77 5.29 -21.51
CA ARG A 426 6.38 6.67 -21.77
C ARG A 426 7.61 7.56 -21.93
N TRP A 427 8.57 7.50 -21.02
CA TRP A 427 9.81 8.27 -21.10
C TRP A 427 10.59 7.96 -22.39
N ARG A 428 10.69 6.67 -22.78
CA ARG A 428 11.34 6.31 -24.03
C ARG A 428 10.60 6.84 -25.25
N ALA A 429 9.27 6.89 -25.22
CA ALA A 429 8.45 7.51 -26.27
C ALA A 429 8.68 9.04 -26.36
N ASP A 430 8.76 9.74 -25.21
CA ASP A 430 9.11 11.17 -25.16
C ASP A 430 10.47 11.43 -25.83
N MET A 431 11.48 10.60 -25.50
CA MET A 431 12.80 10.69 -26.14
C MET A 431 12.75 10.50 -27.65
N ARG A 432 11.92 9.57 -28.16
CA ARG A 432 11.71 9.34 -29.60
C ARG A 432 10.93 10.47 -30.28
N LEU A 433 10.12 11.19 -29.54
CA LEU A 433 9.40 12.38 -30.02
C LEU A 433 10.28 13.64 -30.09
N GLY A 434 11.47 13.60 -29.45
CA GLY A 434 12.46 14.70 -29.44
C GLY A 434 12.57 15.42 -28.10
N ASP A 435 11.94 14.94 -27.03
CA ASP A 435 12.24 15.41 -25.69
C ASP A 435 13.59 14.82 -25.25
N THR A 436 14.58 15.69 -25.10
CA THR A 436 15.97 15.30 -24.83
C THR A 436 16.33 15.34 -23.35
N LYS A 437 15.36 15.39 -22.44
CA LYS A 437 15.66 15.38 -20.99
C LYS A 437 16.22 14.02 -20.57
N PRO A 438 17.55 13.93 -20.36
CA PRO A 438 18.14 12.67 -19.90
C PRO A 438 17.71 12.35 -18.48
N LEU A 439 17.57 11.07 -18.17
CA LEU A 439 17.41 10.61 -16.80
C LEU A 439 18.73 10.85 -16.05
N ARG A 440 18.75 11.82 -15.15
CA ARG A 440 19.94 12.19 -14.37
C ARG A 440 19.88 11.57 -12.99
N LEU A 441 20.47 10.40 -12.81
CA LEU A 441 20.52 9.68 -11.53
C LEU A 441 21.69 10.09 -10.61
N GLY A 442 22.70 10.75 -11.15
CA GLY A 442 23.92 11.11 -10.43
C GLY A 442 23.97 12.53 -9.86
N ARG A 443 22.86 13.27 -9.85
CA ARG A 443 22.80 14.59 -9.20
C ARG A 443 21.63 14.61 -8.25
N PRO A 444 21.82 14.94 -6.97
CA PRO A 444 20.74 14.99 -6.01
C PRO A 444 19.69 16.02 -6.47
N SER A 445 18.47 15.57 -6.64
CA SER A 445 17.30 16.44 -6.63
C SER A 445 17.14 16.99 -5.21
N THR A 446 16.86 18.26 -5.08
CA THR A 446 16.93 18.95 -3.77
C THR A 446 15.78 18.61 -2.84
N THR A 447 14.74 17.90 -3.29
CA THR A 447 13.54 17.63 -2.46
C THR A 447 12.91 16.27 -2.74
N LEU A 448 12.58 15.58 -1.66
CA LEU A 448 11.69 14.40 -1.74
C LEU A 448 10.30 14.80 -2.23
N PRO A 449 9.59 13.89 -2.92
CA PRO A 449 8.20 14.10 -3.29
C PRO A 449 7.34 14.41 -2.06
N VAL A 450 6.52 15.46 -2.12
CA VAL A 450 5.64 15.84 -1.02
C VAL A 450 4.44 14.91 -0.99
N THR A 451 4.30 14.16 0.09
CA THR A 451 3.10 13.35 0.31
C THR A 451 1.92 14.24 0.67
N THR A 452 0.95 14.40 -0.21
CA THR A 452 -0.28 15.15 0.08
C THR A 452 -1.29 14.24 0.74
N TRP A 453 -1.92 14.73 1.82
CA TRP A 453 -3.04 14.02 2.42
C TRP A 453 -4.22 13.97 1.43
N ALA A 454 -4.92 12.83 1.39
CA ALA A 454 -6.13 12.67 0.59
C ALA A 454 -7.18 11.88 1.38
N PRO A 455 -8.49 12.15 1.19
CA PRO A 455 -9.56 11.41 1.83
C PRO A 455 -9.48 9.92 1.47
N LEU A 456 -9.96 9.06 2.36
CA LEU A 456 -9.92 7.61 2.13
C LEU A 456 -11.02 7.15 1.18
N ASN A 457 -12.20 7.75 1.29
CA ASN A 457 -13.40 7.44 0.50
C ASN A 457 -13.87 5.99 0.63
N SER A 458 -13.81 5.46 1.86
CA SER A 458 -14.39 4.15 2.19
C SER A 458 -15.92 4.26 2.28
N ARG A 459 -16.62 3.16 2.05
CA ARG A 459 -18.07 3.06 2.27
C ARG A 459 -18.47 3.17 3.76
N TYR A 460 -17.51 3.07 4.68
CA TYR A 460 -17.74 3.15 6.12
C TYR A 460 -17.41 4.56 6.66
N PRO A 461 -18.41 5.35 7.08
CA PRO A 461 -18.21 6.72 7.59
C PRO A 461 -17.26 6.79 8.80
N GLU A 462 -17.29 5.78 9.68
CA GLU A 462 -16.40 5.68 10.83
C GLU A 462 -14.93 5.62 10.39
N VAL A 463 -14.60 4.73 9.45
CA VAL A 463 -13.25 4.56 8.91
C VAL A 463 -12.74 5.86 8.27
N ASN A 464 -13.61 6.55 7.52
CA ASN A 464 -13.27 7.84 6.90
C ASN A 464 -12.99 8.93 7.95
N THR A 465 -13.75 8.93 9.04
CA THR A 465 -13.57 9.89 10.14
C THR A 465 -12.27 9.63 10.88
N LEU A 466 -11.99 8.38 11.24
CA LEU A 466 -10.75 7.98 11.90
C LEU A 466 -9.51 8.29 11.03
N TRP A 467 -9.60 7.99 9.73
CA TRP A 467 -8.55 8.34 8.75
C TRP A 467 -8.30 9.85 8.69
N ARG A 468 -9.35 10.65 8.57
CA ARG A 468 -9.26 12.11 8.54
C ARG A 468 -8.60 12.68 9.80
N LEU A 469 -8.86 12.06 10.95
CA LEU A 469 -8.27 12.43 12.23
C LEU A 469 -6.85 11.86 12.44
N GLY A 470 -6.29 11.13 11.46
CA GLY A 470 -4.94 10.56 11.56
C GLY A 470 -4.83 9.38 12.53
N LEU A 471 -5.96 8.80 12.91
CA LEU A 471 -6.05 7.62 13.77
C LEU A 471 -5.95 6.37 12.90
N ALA A 472 -4.77 6.18 12.26
CA ALA A 472 -4.56 5.16 11.24
C ALA A 472 -4.81 3.75 11.77
N GLN A 473 -4.33 3.44 12.97
CA GLN A 473 -4.50 2.12 13.58
C GLN A 473 -5.98 1.83 13.87
N GLN A 474 -6.71 2.80 14.43
CA GLN A 474 -8.14 2.65 14.70
C GLN A 474 -8.96 2.55 13.41
N ALA A 475 -8.57 3.30 12.37
CA ALA A 475 -9.19 3.18 11.05
C ALA A 475 -8.98 1.79 10.43
N TRP A 476 -7.79 1.21 10.58
CA TRP A 476 -7.47 -0.14 10.15
C TRP A 476 -8.26 -1.19 10.93
N ASP A 477 -8.29 -1.08 12.26
CA ASP A 477 -9.03 -1.98 13.14
C ASP A 477 -10.55 -1.96 12.80
N ALA A 478 -11.10 -0.76 12.60
CA ALA A 478 -12.50 -0.59 12.18
C ALA A 478 -12.75 -1.19 10.78
N TRP A 479 -11.87 -0.96 9.82
CA TRP A 479 -11.97 -1.54 8.48
C TRP A 479 -12.02 -3.06 8.54
N LEU A 480 -11.12 -3.71 9.29
CA LEU A 480 -11.09 -5.17 9.41
C LEU A 480 -12.35 -5.71 10.09
N SER A 481 -12.89 -4.99 11.08
CA SER A 481 -14.09 -5.44 11.82
C SER A 481 -15.39 -5.23 11.06
N LEU A 482 -15.48 -4.18 10.25
CA LEU A 482 -16.69 -3.85 9.49
C LEU A 482 -16.78 -4.60 8.15
N ARG A 483 -15.66 -5.10 7.65
CA ARG A 483 -15.57 -5.82 6.39
C ARG A 483 -15.75 -7.33 6.61
N ASP A 484 -16.59 -7.99 5.80
CA ASP A 484 -16.56 -9.45 5.69
C ASP A 484 -15.35 -9.88 4.83
N PRO A 485 -14.34 -10.56 5.41
CA PRO A 485 -13.14 -10.97 4.67
C PRO A 485 -13.41 -12.00 3.57
N ARG A 486 -14.57 -12.66 3.56
CA ARG A 486 -14.98 -13.64 2.55
C ARG A 486 -15.64 -12.99 1.34
N THR A 487 -16.17 -11.79 1.49
CA THR A 487 -16.74 -11.04 0.37
C THR A 487 -15.64 -10.47 -0.51
N PRO A 488 -15.62 -10.77 -1.82
CA PRO A 488 -14.70 -10.15 -2.76
C PRO A 488 -14.77 -8.63 -2.70
N GLN A 489 -13.61 -7.98 -2.64
CA GLN A 489 -13.54 -6.52 -2.61
C GLN A 489 -13.73 -5.92 -3.99
N SER A 490 -14.49 -4.83 -4.06
CA SER A 490 -14.50 -3.97 -5.25
C SER A 490 -13.11 -3.33 -5.46
N PRO A 491 -12.79 -2.86 -6.67
CA PRO A 491 -11.54 -2.13 -6.92
C PRO A 491 -11.33 -0.93 -5.99
N GLU A 492 -12.39 -0.20 -5.67
CA GLU A 492 -12.37 0.95 -4.74
C GLU A 492 -12.03 0.50 -3.31
N GLU A 493 -12.60 -0.61 -2.87
CA GLU A 493 -12.29 -1.19 -1.56
C GLU A 493 -10.86 -1.70 -1.48
N GLN A 494 -10.32 -2.26 -2.56
CA GLN A 494 -8.90 -2.65 -2.64
C GLN A 494 -7.98 -1.43 -2.57
N LEU A 495 -8.35 -0.30 -3.18
CA LEU A 495 -7.62 0.96 -3.04
C LEU A 495 -7.64 1.46 -1.60
N VAL A 496 -8.81 1.43 -0.95
CA VAL A 496 -8.97 1.81 0.47
C VAL A 496 -8.09 0.94 1.36
N GLU A 497 -8.18 -0.37 1.23
CA GLU A 497 -7.39 -1.31 2.05
C GLU A 497 -5.90 -1.16 1.82
N GLY A 498 -5.45 -1.05 0.58
CA GLY A 498 -4.02 -0.82 0.28
C GLY A 498 -3.47 0.43 0.96
N ARG A 499 -4.25 1.52 0.96
CA ARG A 499 -3.87 2.77 1.65
C ARG A 499 -3.85 2.64 3.16
N LEU A 500 -4.80 1.94 3.75
CA LEU A 500 -4.82 1.66 5.19
C LEU A 500 -3.60 0.81 5.59
N ARG A 501 -3.26 -0.23 4.84
CA ARG A 501 -2.05 -1.05 5.08
C ARG A 501 -0.78 -0.21 5.09
N LEU A 502 -0.62 0.70 4.12
CA LEU A 502 0.53 1.62 4.10
C LEU A 502 0.61 2.51 5.34
N SER A 503 -0.54 2.86 5.93
CA SER A 503 -0.60 3.75 7.10
C SER A 503 -0.33 3.05 8.44
N VAL A 504 -0.33 1.71 8.46
CA VAL A 504 -0.08 0.88 9.66
C VAL A 504 1.20 0.04 9.53
N ASP A 505 2.15 0.51 8.74
CA ASP A 505 3.47 -0.09 8.52
C ASP A 505 3.41 -1.52 7.93
N ASP A 506 2.40 -1.79 7.07
CA ASP A 506 2.32 -2.99 6.24
C ASP A 506 2.52 -2.65 4.74
N PRO A 507 3.70 -2.12 4.34
CA PRO A 507 3.95 -1.69 2.97
C PRO A 507 4.07 -2.87 2.00
N TRP A 508 4.53 -4.04 2.46
CA TRP A 508 4.66 -5.23 1.61
C TRP A 508 3.33 -5.63 0.98
N ASN A 509 2.31 -5.84 1.81
CA ASN A 509 0.99 -6.23 1.33
C ASN A 509 0.24 -5.05 0.69
N GLY A 510 0.39 -3.84 1.24
CA GLY A 510 -0.27 -2.65 0.73
C GLY A 510 0.15 -2.32 -0.70
N LEU A 511 1.46 -2.29 -0.99
CA LEU A 511 1.98 -2.02 -2.34
C LEU A 511 1.68 -3.16 -3.32
N ASP A 512 1.76 -4.42 -2.88
CA ASP A 512 1.40 -5.57 -3.70
C ASP A 512 -0.07 -5.49 -4.16
N GLN A 513 -0.97 -5.18 -3.24
CA GLN A 513 -2.40 -5.01 -3.52
C GLN A 513 -2.65 -3.87 -4.51
N LEU A 514 -2.05 -2.69 -4.27
CA LEU A 514 -2.19 -1.53 -5.13
C LEU A 514 -1.60 -1.76 -6.53
N GLN A 515 -0.49 -2.49 -6.64
CA GLN A 515 0.12 -2.84 -7.92
C GLN A 515 -0.76 -3.80 -8.72
N ARG A 516 -1.27 -4.86 -8.08
CA ARG A 516 -2.22 -5.79 -8.73
C ARG A 516 -3.50 -5.08 -9.16
N LEU A 517 -3.98 -4.14 -8.35
CA LEU A 517 -5.14 -3.34 -8.67
C LEU A 517 -4.92 -2.52 -9.95
N SER A 518 -3.79 -1.85 -10.09
CA SER A 518 -3.49 -1.01 -11.26
C SER A 518 -3.37 -1.77 -12.58
N VAL A 519 -3.13 -3.07 -12.52
CA VAL A 519 -3.12 -3.95 -13.72
C VAL A 519 -4.55 -4.32 -14.14
N ARG A 520 -5.49 -4.40 -13.18
CA ARG A 520 -6.85 -4.93 -13.41
C ARG A 520 -7.93 -3.86 -13.50
N TRP A 521 -7.62 -2.65 -13.06
CA TRP A 521 -8.61 -1.59 -12.92
C TRP A 521 -8.06 -0.25 -13.42
N VAL A 522 -8.80 0.35 -14.33
CA VAL A 522 -8.58 1.72 -14.80
C VAL A 522 -9.67 2.60 -14.20
N PRO A 523 -9.37 3.43 -13.19
CA PRO A 523 -10.37 4.31 -12.62
C PRO A 523 -10.91 5.28 -13.65
N THR A 524 -12.22 5.48 -13.67
CA THR A 524 -12.90 6.40 -14.61
C THR A 524 -12.65 7.85 -14.24
N SER A 525 -12.65 8.19 -12.94
CA SER A 525 -12.43 9.56 -12.49
C SER A 525 -10.93 9.91 -12.45
N CYS A 526 -10.63 11.15 -12.83
CA CYS A 526 -9.28 11.71 -12.74
C CYS A 526 -8.71 11.64 -11.32
N GLN A 527 -9.55 11.97 -10.32
CA GLN A 527 -9.15 11.97 -8.91
C GLN A 527 -8.80 10.57 -8.39
N GLN A 528 -9.55 9.54 -8.80
CA GLN A 528 -9.22 8.16 -8.43
C GLN A 528 -7.93 7.68 -9.09
N ARG A 529 -7.68 8.04 -10.36
CA ARG A 529 -6.41 7.74 -11.05
C ARG A 529 -5.22 8.39 -10.33
N LEU A 530 -5.34 9.67 -9.99
CA LEU A 530 -4.33 10.40 -9.24
C LEU A 530 -4.09 9.77 -7.87
N LEU A 531 -5.16 9.38 -7.17
CA LEU A 531 -5.08 8.75 -5.86
C LEU A 531 -4.40 7.38 -5.92
N LEU A 532 -4.73 6.55 -6.91
CA LEU A 532 -4.08 5.25 -7.14
C LEU A 532 -2.58 5.44 -7.43
N HIS A 533 -2.23 6.34 -8.35
CA HIS A 533 -0.84 6.64 -8.67
C HIS A 533 -0.04 7.12 -7.45
N ARG A 534 -0.57 8.06 -6.67
CA ARG A 534 0.05 8.53 -5.41
C ARG A 534 0.22 7.39 -4.39
N SER A 535 -0.80 6.53 -4.27
CA SER A 535 -0.77 5.42 -3.31
C SER A 535 0.24 4.34 -3.66
N GLN A 536 0.55 4.18 -4.95
CA GLN A 536 1.59 3.28 -5.44
C GLN A 536 3.01 3.82 -5.24
N ASN A 537 3.16 5.12 -4.98
CA ASN A 537 4.45 5.78 -4.83
C ASN A 537 4.58 6.49 -3.46
N PRO A 538 4.46 5.75 -2.34
CA PRO A 538 4.61 6.31 -1.01
C PRO A 538 6.07 6.65 -0.72
N VAL A 539 6.29 7.61 0.16
CA VAL A 539 7.62 7.95 0.69
C VAL A 539 7.75 7.39 2.09
N PHE A 540 8.56 6.35 2.25
CA PHE A 540 8.94 5.77 3.54
C PHE A 540 10.34 6.23 3.94
N PHE A 541 10.60 6.29 5.24
CA PHE A 541 11.90 6.65 5.82
C PHE A 541 12.52 7.95 5.28
N PRO A 542 11.75 9.05 5.16
CA PRO A 542 12.22 10.27 4.48
C PRO A 542 13.51 10.82 5.08
N GLU A 543 13.67 10.82 6.40
CA GLU A 543 14.88 11.30 7.07
C GLU A 543 16.12 10.45 6.72
N ALA A 544 15.95 9.13 6.63
CA ALA A 544 17.04 8.21 6.26
C ALA A 544 17.43 8.37 4.79
N ILE A 545 16.44 8.51 3.90
CA ILE A 545 16.66 8.75 2.47
C ILE A 545 17.37 10.09 2.24
N GLU A 546 16.92 11.19 2.88
CA GLU A 546 17.55 12.51 2.76
C GLU A 546 18.98 12.50 3.28
N SER A 547 19.24 11.87 4.42
CA SER A 547 20.56 11.74 5.02
C SER A 547 21.50 10.95 4.11
N ALA A 548 21.08 9.79 3.61
CA ALA A 548 21.87 8.94 2.74
C ALA A 548 22.14 9.62 1.37
N SER A 549 21.12 10.26 0.78
CA SER A 549 21.23 11.03 -0.44
C SER A 549 22.27 12.15 -0.31
N SER A 550 22.19 12.92 0.77
CA SER A 550 23.12 14.04 1.02
C SER A 550 24.56 13.55 1.25
N ARG A 551 24.75 12.47 2.02
CA ARG A 551 26.08 11.92 2.34
C ARG A 551 26.77 11.32 1.12
N HIS A 552 26.05 10.56 0.31
CA HIS A 552 26.62 9.83 -0.83
C HIS A 552 26.41 10.52 -2.19
N GLN A 553 25.71 11.66 -2.22
CA GLN A 553 25.41 12.41 -3.45
C GLN A 553 24.68 11.52 -4.49
N VAL A 554 23.71 10.74 -4.03
CA VAL A 554 22.82 9.90 -4.86
C VAL A 554 21.43 10.51 -4.87
N ASP A 555 20.76 10.50 -6.01
CA ASP A 555 19.40 11.03 -6.14
C ASP A 555 18.43 10.32 -5.19
N PRO A 556 17.67 11.04 -4.34
CA PRO A 556 16.76 10.43 -3.38
C PRO A 556 15.62 9.66 -4.04
N THR A 557 15.20 10.02 -5.27
CA THR A 557 14.19 9.28 -6.01
C THR A 557 14.69 7.91 -6.47
N LEU A 558 15.99 7.79 -6.75
CA LEU A 558 16.62 6.51 -7.06
C LEU A 558 16.71 5.61 -5.82
N LEU A 559 17.01 6.17 -4.65
CA LEU A 559 16.98 5.41 -3.39
C LEU A 559 15.60 4.90 -3.07
N LEU A 560 14.56 5.74 -3.21
CA LEU A 560 13.16 5.33 -3.07
C LEU A 560 12.77 4.24 -4.08
N ALA A 561 13.19 4.41 -5.34
CA ALA A 561 12.85 3.47 -6.41
C ALA A 561 13.43 2.07 -6.17
N ILE A 562 14.69 2.00 -5.72
CA ILE A 562 15.35 0.75 -5.36
C ILE A 562 14.71 0.14 -4.12
N ALA A 563 14.55 0.90 -3.02
CA ALA A 563 13.92 0.41 -1.80
C ALA A 563 12.50 -0.15 -2.04
N LYS A 564 11.74 0.51 -2.91
CA LYS A 564 10.42 0.03 -3.33
C LYS A 564 10.51 -1.29 -4.12
N GLN A 565 11.46 -1.40 -5.05
CA GLN A 565 11.61 -2.60 -5.89
C GLN A 565 12.15 -3.78 -5.10
N GLU A 566 13.09 -3.56 -4.18
CA GLU A 566 13.78 -4.61 -3.43
C GLU A 566 12.90 -5.23 -2.33
N SER A 567 12.30 -4.40 -1.51
CA SER A 567 11.61 -4.85 -0.30
C SER A 567 10.21 -4.28 -0.13
N ARG A 568 9.72 -3.47 -1.07
CA ARG A 568 8.53 -2.65 -0.83
C ARG A 568 8.62 -1.88 0.50
N PHE A 569 9.80 -1.38 0.82
CA PHE A 569 10.11 -0.67 2.08
C PHE A 569 10.00 -1.51 3.35
N SER A 570 10.04 -2.84 3.29
CA SER A 570 9.90 -3.72 4.46
C SER A 570 11.26 -4.07 5.06
N PRO A 571 11.58 -3.63 6.31
CA PRO A 571 12.94 -3.76 6.86
C PRO A 571 13.36 -5.18 7.19
N GLY A 572 12.40 -6.05 7.53
CA GLY A 572 12.65 -7.43 7.95
C GLY A 572 12.73 -8.45 6.81
N VAL A 573 12.61 -8.02 5.55
CA VAL A 573 12.59 -8.94 4.41
C VAL A 573 13.98 -9.53 4.16
N ARG A 574 14.00 -10.86 3.90
CA ARG A 574 15.17 -11.60 3.44
C ARG A 574 14.85 -12.30 2.13
N SER A 575 15.78 -12.23 1.18
CA SER A 575 15.69 -13.03 -0.03
C SER A 575 16.16 -14.46 0.19
N MET A 576 15.83 -15.36 -0.72
CA MET A 576 16.36 -16.75 -0.71
C MET A 576 17.89 -16.78 -0.84
N ALA A 577 18.48 -15.80 -1.52
CA ALA A 577 19.93 -15.64 -1.65
C ALA A 577 20.60 -15.06 -0.40
N GLY A 578 19.83 -14.63 0.61
CA GLY A 578 20.33 -14.07 1.85
C GLY A 578 20.50 -12.54 1.88
N ALA A 579 19.99 -11.82 0.87
CA ALA A 579 19.94 -10.37 0.90
C ALA A 579 18.96 -9.85 1.99
N VAL A 580 19.28 -8.75 2.67
CA VAL A 580 18.59 -8.29 3.88
C VAL A 580 18.17 -6.84 3.80
N GLY A 581 16.97 -6.55 4.30
CA GLY A 581 16.52 -5.21 4.65
C GLY A 581 15.91 -4.40 3.50
N VAL A 582 15.71 -3.11 3.74
CA VAL A 582 15.00 -2.19 2.83
C VAL A 582 15.61 -2.16 1.42
N MET A 583 16.93 -2.15 1.33
CA MET A 583 17.70 -2.09 0.07
C MET A 583 18.22 -3.47 -0.37
N GLN A 584 17.83 -4.56 0.30
CA GLN A 584 18.23 -5.94 0.01
C GLN A 584 19.74 -6.11 -0.22
N LEU A 585 20.53 -5.71 0.76
CA LEU A 585 21.98 -5.85 0.69
C LEU A 585 22.41 -7.26 1.07
N MET A 586 23.33 -7.83 0.28
CA MET A 586 24.06 -9.03 0.69
C MET A 586 24.96 -8.68 1.89
N PRO A 587 25.00 -9.49 2.95
CA PRO A 587 25.83 -9.22 4.12
C PRO A 587 27.31 -9.00 3.75
N SER A 588 27.86 -9.73 2.81
CA SER A 588 29.22 -9.56 2.31
C SER A 588 29.43 -8.20 1.61
N THR A 589 28.46 -7.76 0.80
CA THR A 589 28.50 -6.44 0.16
C THR A 589 28.42 -5.34 1.20
N ALA A 590 27.52 -5.46 2.18
CA ALA A 590 27.39 -4.48 3.25
C ALA A 590 28.67 -4.38 4.08
N ALA A 591 29.29 -5.52 4.45
CA ALA A 591 30.54 -5.56 5.20
C ALA A 591 31.72 -4.95 4.43
N SER A 592 31.74 -5.06 3.09
CA SER A 592 32.80 -4.45 2.27
C SER A 592 32.70 -2.93 2.14
N ILE A 593 31.55 -2.35 2.49
CA ILE A 593 31.25 -0.91 2.35
C ILE A 593 31.25 -0.21 3.70
N ALA A 594 30.94 -0.95 4.77
CA ALA A 594 30.81 -0.39 6.11
C ALA A 594 32.16 0.07 6.66
N ASP A 595 32.14 1.23 7.34
CA ASP A 595 33.33 1.75 8.06
C ASP A 595 33.62 0.96 9.35
N GLU A 596 32.63 0.26 9.90
CA GLU A 596 32.70 -0.50 11.15
C GLU A 596 32.11 -1.92 10.98
N PRO A 597 32.51 -2.89 11.82
CA PRO A 597 31.97 -4.23 11.79
C PRO A 597 30.44 -4.22 11.99
N LEU A 598 29.70 -4.88 11.09
CA LEU A 598 28.25 -4.97 11.12
C LEU A 598 27.79 -6.26 11.78
N GLN A 599 26.75 -6.16 12.61
CA GLN A 599 25.93 -7.28 12.99
C GLN A 599 24.77 -7.44 11.97
N GLU A 600 24.30 -8.66 11.79
CA GLU A 600 23.24 -8.92 10.82
C GLU A 600 21.93 -8.13 11.12
N GLN A 601 21.62 -7.92 12.38
CA GLN A 601 20.48 -7.12 12.83
C GLN A 601 20.60 -5.63 12.46
N ASP A 602 21.82 -5.11 12.20
CA ASP A 602 21.99 -3.73 11.76
C ASP A 602 21.45 -3.53 10.35
N LEU A 603 21.47 -4.60 9.51
CA LEU A 603 20.89 -4.59 8.16
C LEU A 603 19.37 -4.56 8.17
N THR A 604 18.71 -4.89 9.27
CA THR A 604 17.26 -4.72 9.42
C THR A 604 16.86 -3.31 9.91
N THR A 605 17.84 -2.49 10.28
CA THR A 605 17.62 -1.09 10.67
C THR A 605 17.54 -0.21 9.42
N PRO A 606 16.40 0.45 9.12
CA PRO A 606 16.21 1.18 7.86
C PRO A 606 17.27 2.24 7.60
N SER A 607 17.67 3.03 8.60
CA SER A 607 18.66 4.09 8.44
C SER A 607 20.04 3.55 8.05
N THR A 608 20.49 2.46 8.69
CA THR A 608 21.77 1.80 8.38
C THR A 608 21.72 1.16 7.00
N ASN A 609 20.67 0.41 6.70
CA ASN A 609 20.52 -0.31 5.44
C ASN A 609 20.46 0.64 4.24
N ILE A 610 19.67 1.74 4.35
CA ILE A 610 19.56 2.76 3.30
C ILE A 610 20.89 3.50 3.10
N LEU A 611 21.61 3.80 4.18
CA LEU A 611 22.92 4.46 4.10
C LEU A 611 23.93 3.60 3.34
N LEU A 612 24.05 2.32 3.69
CA LEU A 612 24.94 1.36 3.01
C LEU A 612 24.50 1.12 1.56
N GLY A 613 23.19 1.00 1.30
CA GLY A 613 22.66 0.87 -0.06
C GLY A 613 22.99 2.07 -0.94
N ALA A 614 22.92 3.28 -0.38
CA ALA A 614 23.33 4.51 -1.07
C ALA A 614 24.84 4.53 -1.39
N ALA A 615 25.68 4.08 -0.46
CA ALA A 615 27.12 3.94 -0.67
C ALA A 615 27.44 2.96 -1.80
N TYR A 616 26.80 1.78 -1.79
CA TYR A 616 26.93 0.80 -2.87
C TYR A 616 26.48 1.35 -4.22
N LEU A 617 25.32 1.99 -4.26
CA LEU A 617 24.81 2.60 -5.48
C LEU A 617 25.73 3.70 -6.01
N LYS A 618 26.33 4.50 -5.11
CA LYS A 618 27.36 5.48 -5.49
C LYS A 618 28.54 4.83 -6.19
N SER A 619 29.05 3.71 -5.67
CA SER A 619 30.17 2.99 -6.28
C SER A 619 29.81 2.46 -7.68
N LEU A 620 28.59 1.97 -7.88
CA LEU A 620 28.11 1.52 -9.19
C LEU A 620 27.95 2.67 -10.19
N LEU A 621 27.42 3.82 -9.75
CA LEU A 621 27.32 5.02 -10.59
C LEU A 621 28.72 5.56 -10.97
N GLN A 622 29.71 5.44 -10.10
CA GLN A 622 31.09 5.79 -10.43
C GLN A 622 31.72 4.80 -11.41
N LEU A 623 31.51 3.49 -11.19
CA LEU A 623 32.00 2.43 -12.08
C LEU A 623 31.52 2.62 -13.53
N TRP A 624 30.26 3.02 -13.68
CA TRP A 624 29.60 3.17 -14.98
C TRP A 624 29.48 4.62 -15.46
N GLU A 625 30.30 5.54 -14.94
CA GLU A 625 30.36 6.95 -15.35
C GLU A 625 28.97 7.65 -15.34
N GLY A 626 28.11 7.22 -14.43
CA GLY A 626 26.75 7.75 -14.29
C GLY A 626 25.71 7.11 -15.22
N ASP A 627 26.07 6.05 -15.97
CA ASP A 627 25.09 5.30 -16.77
C ASP A 627 24.06 4.63 -15.86
N ALA A 628 22.80 5.08 -16.03
CA ALA A 628 21.68 4.62 -15.21
C ALA A 628 21.35 3.14 -15.43
N PHE A 629 21.38 2.69 -16.68
CA PHE A 629 20.98 1.33 -17.03
C PHE A 629 21.99 0.30 -16.52
N LEU A 630 23.28 0.57 -16.74
CA LEU A 630 24.35 -0.30 -16.29
C LEU A 630 24.44 -0.33 -14.76
N SER A 631 24.29 0.83 -14.10
CA SER A 631 24.29 0.91 -12.63
C SER A 631 23.11 0.15 -12.00
N ILE A 632 21.90 0.31 -12.51
CA ILE A 632 20.71 -0.36 -12.01
C ILE A 632 20.79 -1.87 -12.29
N ALA A 633 21.23 -2.29 -13.50
CA ALA A 633 21.42 -3.69 -13.82
C ALA A 633 22.48 -4.33 -12.90
N SER A 634 23.57 -3.61 -12.60
CA SER A 634 24.64 -4.06 -11.70
C SER A 634 24.19 -4.18 -10.25
N TYR A 635 23.23 -3.37 -9.81
CA TYR A 635 22.69 -3.49 -8.46
C TYR A 635 22.00 -4.85 -8.25
N ASN A 636 21.27 -5.32 -9.27
CA ASN A 636 20.55 -6.62 -9.21
C ASN A 636 21.47 -7.80 -9.55
N ALA A 637 22.21 -7.75 -10.67
CA ALA A 637 22.97 -8.89 -11.18
C ALA A 637 24.44 -8.94 -10.70
N GLY A 638 24.92 -7.89 -10.05
CA GLY A 638 26.32 -7.68 -9.70
C GLY A 638 27.15 -7.06 -10.84
N PRO A 639 28.10 -6.17 -10.52
CA PRO A 639 28.87 -5.43 -11.52
C PRO A 639 29.74 -6.36 -12.40
N GLY A 640 30.35 -7.39 -11.83
CA GLY A 640 31.17 -8.35 -12.61
C GLY A 640 30.36 -9.11 -13.67
N THR A 641 29.11 -9.47 -13.33
CA THR A 641 28.18 -10.10 -14.29
C THR A 641 27.85 -9.14 -15.43
N VAL A 642 27.48 -7.88 -15.10
CA VAL A 642 27.10 -6.88 -16.11
C VAL A 642 28.29 -6.51 -17.00
N GLN A 643 29.52 -6.47 -16.46
CA GLN A 643 30.74 -6.24 -17.26
C GLN A 643 30.96 -7.33 -18.32
N SER A 644 30.55 -8.58 -18.05
CA SER A 644 30.67 -9.68 -18.99
C SER A 644 29.66 -9.64 -20.14
N TRP A 645 28.61 -8.82 -20.03
CA TRP A 645 27.59 -8.70 -21.07
C TRP A 645 28.00 -7.71 -22.17
N PRO A 646 27.49 -7.91 -23.41
CA PRO A 646 27.68 -6.90 -24.45
C PRO A 646 27.18 -5.54 -23.99
N GLN A 647 28.04 -4.53 -24.05
CA GLN A 647 27.69 -3.18 -23.62
C GLN A 647 26.84 -2.47 -24.65
N PRO A 648 25.96 -1.52 -24.26
CA PRO A 648 25.18 -0.75 -25.21
C PRO A 648 26.09 0.16 -26.05
N GLN A 649 26.08 -0.02 -27.37
CA GLN A 649 26.94 0.75 -28.27
C GLN A 649 26.51 2.22 -28.43
N THR A 650 25.21 2.48 -28.24
CA THR A 650 24.64 3.85 -28.28
C THR A 650 23.39 3.92 -27.38
N HIS A 651 23.17 5.06 -26.74
CA HIS A 651 21.94 5.34 -26.00
C HIS A 651 20.67 5.31 -26.88
N GLN A 652 20.81 5.37 -28.21
CA GLN A 652 19.68 5.33 -29.15
C GLN A 652 19.04 3.94 -29.28
N ALA A 653 19.74 2.86 -28.90
CA ALA A 653 19.24 1.47 -28.97
C ALA A 653 19.14 0.82 -27.59
N ILE A 654 19.11 1.62 -26.52
CA ILE A 654 19.14 1.13 -25.15
C ILE A 654 17.95 0.22 -24.83
N GLU A 655 16.79 0.44 -25.45
CA GLU A 655 15.60 -0.39 -25.27
C GLU A 655 15.84 -1.83 -25.71
N LEU A 656 16.52 -2.02 -26.86
CA LEU A 656 16.88 -3.32 -27.36
C LEU A 656 17.96 -3.98 -26.49
N TRP A 657 18.91 -3.19 -26.00
CA TRP A 657 19.91 -3.70 -25.06
C TRP A 657 19.24 -4.23 -23.78
N VAL A 658 18.29 -3.48 -23.19
CA VAL A 658 17.55 -3.94 -22.01
C VAL A 658 16.81 -5.24 -22.30
N GLU A 659 16.18 -5.39 -23.48
CA GLU A 659 15.49 -6.64 -23.84
C GLU A 659 16.45 -7.79 -24.16
N ARG A 660 17.72 -7.50 -24.50
CA ARG A 660 18.78 -8.53 -24.71
C ARG A 660 19.45 -8.99 -23.44
N LEU A 661 19.21 -8.35 -22.28
CA LEU A 661 19.78 -8.79 -21.02
C LEU A 661 19.49 -10.29 -20.78
N PRO A 662 20.53 -11.10 -20.48
CA PRO A 662 20.39 -12.55 -20.39
C PRO A 662 19.45 -12.98 -19.26
N TYR A 663 19.49 -12.25 -18.13
CA TYR A 663 18.67 -12.58 -16.96
C TYR A 663 17.29 -11.89 -17.05
N PRO A 664 16.19 -12.68 -17.14
CA PRO A 664 14.84 -12.12 -17.18
C PRO A 664 14.52 -11.23 -15.98
N GLU A 665 15.02 -11.59 -14.79
CA GLU A 665 14.86 -10.82 -13.57
C GLU A 665 15.50 -9.43 -13.70
N THR A 666 16.77 -9.35 -14.12
CA THR A 666 17.49 -8.09 -14.26
C THR A 666 16.88 -7.20 -15.35
N ARG A 667 16.39 -7.80 -16.43
CA ARG A 667 15.66 -7.12 -17.49
C ARG A 667 14.39 -6.45 -16.98
N TYR A 668 13.61 -7.17 -16.17
CA TYR A 668 12.42 -6.65 -15.51
C TYR A 668 12.78 -5.60 -14.47
N TYR A 669 13.75 -5.90 -13.62
CA TYR A 669 14.23 -5.03 -12.55
C TYR A 669 14.66 -3.66 -13.08
N THR A 670 15.49 -3.62 -14.11
CA THR A 670 16.00 -2.37 -14.70
C THR A 670 14.85 -1.46 -15.15
N LYS A 671 13.86 -2.02 -15.86
CA LYS A 671 12.68 -1.26 -16.28
C LYS A 671 11.85 -0.77 -15.09
N LYS A 672 11.66 -1.61 -14.07
CA LYS A 672 10.86 -1.27 -12.89
C LYS A 672 11.49 -0.22 -11.99
N VAL A 673 12.80 -0.26 -11.80
CA VAL A 673 13.49 0.80 -11.06
C VAL A 673 13.37 2.13 -11.79
N ILE A 674 13.54 2.15 -13.12
CA ILE A 674 13.35 3.37 -13.91
C ILE A 674 11.89 3.85 -13.86
N ASP A 675 10.89 2.96 -13.97
CA ASP A 675 9.47 3.28 -13.75
C ASP A 675 9.26 4.01 -12.42
N ASN A 676 9.83 3.46 -11.34
CA ASN A 676 9.71 4.03 -10.00
C ASN A 676 10.38 5.41 -9.91
N VAL A 677 11.61 5.56 -10.43
CA VAL A 677 12.30 6.87 -10.47
C VAL A 677 11.45 7.93 -11.16
N LEU A 678 10.91 7.60 -12.33
CA LEU A 678 10.08 8.51 -13.11
C LEU A 678 8.76 8.83 -12.43
N SER A 679 8.16 7.86 -11.72
CA SER A 679 6.96 8.08 -10.93
C SER A 679 7.20 8.99 -9.72
N TYR A 680 8.39 8.93 -9.09
CA TYR A 680 8.76 9.81 -7.99
C TYR A 680 9.20 11.21 -8.45
N SER A 681 9.84 11.33 -9.62
CA SER A 681 10.40 12.58 -10.15
C SER A 681 9.47 13.29 -11.14
N GLY A 682 8.54 12.60 -11.76
CA GLY A 682 7.71 13.09 -12.87
C GLY A 682 6.54 14.01 -12.49
N GLY A 683 6.35 14.30 -11.20
CA GLY A 683 5.24 15.09 -10.71
C GLY A 683 3.91 14.31 -10.59
N GLU A 684 2.82 15.04 -10.36
CA GLU A 684 1.48 14.42 -10.22
C GLU A 684 0.92 13.99 -11.59
N TRP A 685 0.38 12.79 -11.62
CA TRP A 685 -0.31 12.25 -12.78
C TRP A 685 -1.59 11.49 -12.38
N PRO A 686 -2.71 11.67 -13.08
CA PRO A 686 -2.96 12.72 -14.09
C PRO A 686 -3.06 14.11 -13.44
N VAL A 687 -2.87 15.15 -14.23
CA VAL A 687 -3.19 16.53 -13.80
C VAL A 687 -4.70 16.70 -13.88
N CYS A 688 -5.34 16.84 -12.71
CA CYS A 688 -6.79 16.99 -12.63
C CYS A 688 -7.15 18.47 -12.45
N ASP A 689 -8.02 18.99 -13.32
CA ASP A 689 -8.55 20.34 -13.17
C ASP A 689 -9.35 20.47 -11.87
N THR A 690 -8.97 21.42 -11.04
CA THR A 690 -9.62 21.68 -9.74
C THR A 690 -11.10 22.07 -9.87
N VAL A 691 -11.53 22.52 -11.05
CA VAL A 691 -12.91 22.96 -11.33
C VAL A 691 -13.86 21.78 -11.58
N GLN A 692 -13.39 20.66 -12.13
CA GLN A 692 -14.23 19.48 -12.36
C GLN A 692 -14.56 18.76 -11.03
N GLY A 693 -13.64 18.68 -10.08
CA GLY A 693 -13.87 18.06 -8.78
C GLY A 693 -14.92 18.75 -7.92
N MET A 694 -15.15 20.06 -8.11
CA MET A 694 -16.23 20.80 -7.41
C MET A 694 -17.60 20.59 -8.07
N ARG A 695 -17.68 20.29 -9.36
CA ARG A 695 -18.97 20.04 -10.04
C ARG A 695 -19.48 18.61 -9.80
N GLU A 696 -18.60 17.61 -9.73
CA GLU A 696 -19.00 16.22 -9.43
C GLU A 696 -19.50 16.06 -7.99
N THR A 697 -18.88 16.75 -7.00
CA THR A 697 -19.36 16.74 -5.61
C THR A 697 -20.69 17.47 -5.41
N VAL A 698 -21.01 18.47 -6.25
CA VAL A 698 -22.29 19.20 -6.19
C VAL A 698 -23.40 18.42 -6.90
N THR A 699 -23.09 17.67 -7.96
CA THR A 699 -24.08 16.81 -8.65
C THR A 699 -24.45 15.59 -7.85
N GLU A 700 -23.52 14.97 -7.12
CA GLU A 700 -23.82 13.86 -6.22
C GLU A 700 -24.64 14.29 -5.00
N SER A 701 -24.39 15.49 -4.44
CA SER A 701 -25.21 16.05 -3.36
C SER A 701 -26.66 16.35 -3.80
N ASN A 702 -26.86 16.82 -5.02
CA ASN A 702 -28.20 17.13 -5.54
C ASN A 702 -28.97 15.87 -6.01
N ALA A 703 -28.28 14.80 -6.39
CA ALA A 703 -28.92 13.54 -6.75
C ALA A 703 -29.45 12.77 -5.52
N SER A 704 -28.84 12.97 -4.34
CA SER A 704 -29.29 12.36 -3.08
C SER A 704 -30.50 13.07 -2.45
N GLU A 705 -30.76 14.33 -2.79
CA GLU A 705 -31.93 15.07 -2.31
C GLU A 705 -33.19 14.85 -3.17
N GLN A 706 -33.07 14.43 -4.42
CA GLN A 706 -34.22 14.21 -5.31
C GLN A 706 -34.85 12.80 -5.20
N ASN A 707 -34.28 11.89 -4.42
CA ASN A 707 -34.78 10.53 -4.24
C ASN A 707 -35.44 10.27 -2.87
N LYS A 708 -36.15 11.25 -2.29
CA LYS A 708 -37.08 10.98 -1.19
C LYS A 708 -38.43 10.58 -1.77
N PRO A 709 -38.97 9.40 -1.44
CA PRO A 709 -40.30 9.03 -1.88
C PRO A 709 -41.35 9.95 -1.23
N GLN A 710 -42.14 10.61 -2.07
CA GLN A 710 -43.35 11.28 -1.62
C GLN A 710 -44.32 10.17 -1.11
N GLN A 711 -44.55 10.15 0.19
CA GLN A 711 -45.71 9.46 0.76
C GLN A 711 -46.95 10.24 0.34
N GLN A 712 -47.77 9.65 -0.49
CA GLN A 712 -49.15 10.07 -0.69
C GLN A 712 -50.01 9.52 0.44
N GLU A 713 -50.90 10.38 0.93
CA GLU A 713 -52.02 10.09 1.84
C GLU A 713 -52.95 9.01 1.31
#